data_991a1aa27119023a4ac93959e04119ed
#
_entry.id   991a1aa27119023a4ac93959e04119ed
#
_cell.length_a   1.000
_cell.length_b   1.000
_cell.length_c   1.000
_cell.angle_alpha   90.00
_cell.angle_beta   90.00
_cell.angle_gamma   90.00
#
_symmetry.space_group_name_H-M   'P 1'
#
loop_
_entity.id
_entity.type
_entity.pdbx_description
1 polymer ?
#
loop_
_entity_poly.entity_id
_entity_poly.type
_entity_poly.pdbx_seq_one_letter_code
_entity_poly.pdbx_strand_id
1 'polypeptide(L)'
;MLVLSATMLCASAQTTNDPVIFEIGGKPIYKSQFMKDFLKSIGQDPAASPTACTYEKRKALEDYVQLYVNFQSKLADAYAMGLDTVSSLCDELGVYRKELAAPYLIDSATMQGLLREAYERNHYALHAAHILVPCPETATPADTLKAYNHAVELYQKALTMDFYKLAQQEMYDQRVKDQDPLVREKATQVNPYEGELGCFTVFDMVYPFETAAYSMNPGEVSGPVRSRYGYHIIKLFDRYVYFGKSQFAHIWIAEKDPNARGKAFAAYKLLQEGEDFGLVARNNSDDNSTSKTGGVMPELACNQLPVEYVEVVAKKGLKVGEVSEPFHTRYGWHIVKLLKKDSMPDFESMVPYYKSRMTRGERSTKPQHIFVAQCKEKYNFVDYTKVKASKKKKAPYMASLEQVRSLITDTIFSGRFSYDSNQITDMRPLFRIGDRQYNSRQFARYLRMNKKIHRPCDLDVYLNERYMEFVDAKVLEYADSRLEQDNPEFGELINEYRHGLMIFAYNDKAVWSQSLKDSAGFKAFYDRVSPQHSYDDTNDAVYFWNHRARVAVVTIDDSACLKPSKAEKIVRKGVEKGWSLNSIKDALLDKVSKKKCTAEEPVTVELQLVEVGNQNLLTNNEWSKGIYPRSTEKGYRYLIVEQVLQPELKTLEEARGFYLDAYQNYLEAKNNAALREKYNVKIHQDVIDEITY
;
A
#
# COMPACT_ATOMS: atom_id res chain seq x y z
N MET A 1 9.54 26.14 -38.47
CA MET A 1 10.04 27.11 -37.49
C MET A 1 10.78 26.32 -36.42
N LEU A 2 12.09 26.39 -36.45
CA LEU A 2 12.99 25.59 -35.60
C LEU A 2 12.80 25.98 -34.13
N VAL A 3 12.47 25.00 -33.27
CA VAL A 3 12.62 25.13 -31.82
C VAL A 3 13.93 24.44 -31.45
N LEU A 4 14.96 25.24 -31.24
CA LEU A 4 16.19 24.78 -30.60
C LEU A 4 15.86 24.43 -29.15
N SER A 5 15.82 23.14 -28.82
CA SER A 5 15.87 22.66 -27.44
C SER A 5 17.32 22.78 -26.97
N ALA A 6 17.61 23.85 -26.27
CA ALA A 6 18.84 23.98 -25.49
C ALA A 6 18.75 22.98 -24.32
N THR A 7 19.33 21.81 -24.47
CA THR A 7 19.68 20.95 -23.34
C THR A 7 20.80 21.64 -22.56
N MET A 8 20.46 22.40 -21.54
CA MET A 8 21.42 22.74 -20.51
C MET A 8 21.79 21.46 -19.75
N LEU A 9 22.97 20.93 -20.11
CA LEU A 9 23.70 20.03 -19.22
C LEU A 9 23.92 20.79 -17.89
N CYS A 10 23.34 20.30 -16.80
CA CYS A 10 23.85 20.63 -15.49
C CYS A 10 25.26 20.01 -15.40
N ALA A 11 26.27 20.80 -15.67
CA ALA A 11 27.62 20.49 -15.26
C ALA A 11 27.66 20.58 -13.75
N SER A 12 27.53 19.43 -13.06
CA SER A 12 28.09 19.29 -11.73
C SER A 12 29.55 19.74 -11.80
N ALA A 13 30.01 20.57 -10.88
CA ALA A 13 31.38 21.04 -10.83
C ALA A 13 32.33 19.84 -10.91
N GLN A 14 32.93 19.62 -12.09
CA GLN A 14 33.91 18.57 -12.32
C GLN A 14 35.13 18.89 -11.45
N THR A 15 35.42 17.98 -10.53
CA THR A 15 36.76 17.95 -9.92
C THR A 15 37.75 17.71 -11.07
N THR A 16 38.78 18.55 -11.18
CA THR A 16 39.75 18.61 -12.29
C THR A 16 40.59 17.33 -12.44
N ASN A 17 40.17 16.17 -11.92
CA ASN A 17 40.94 14.93 -11.87
C ASN A 17 40.08 13.65 -11.93
N ASP A 18 38.84 13.68 -12.51
CA ASP A 18 38.02 12.48 -12.69
C ASP A 18 38.34 11.81 -14.05
N PRO A 19 39.03 10.65 -14.07
CA PRO A 19 39.45 10.03 -15.32
C PRO A 19 38.27 9.47 -16.09
N VAL A 20 38.38 9.54 -17.43
CA VAL A 20 37.44 8.87 -18.34
C VAL A 20 37.69 7.37 -18.28
N ILE A 21 36.65 6.60 -17.98
CA ILE A 21 36.72 5.13 -17.89
C ILE A 21 36.18 4.47 -19.17
N PHE A 22 35.19 5.08 -19.83
CA PHE A 22 34.64 4.61 -21.11
C PHE A 22 34.41 5.78 -22.05
N GLU A 23 34.53 5.52 -23.38
CA GLU A 23 33.99 6.41 -24.41
C GLU A 23 32.97 5.62 -25.26
N ILE A 24 31.75 6.15 -25.40
CA ILE A 24 30.69 5.53 -26.20
C ILE A 24 30.08 6.57 -27.14
N GLY A 25 30.23 6.36 -28.46
CA GLY A 25 29.80 7.32 -29.46
C GLY A 25 30.48 8.69 -29.33
N GLY A 26 31.74 8.71 -28.88
CA GLY A 26 32.51 9.92 -28.62
C GLY A 26 32.12 10.68 -27.34
N LYS A 27 31.21 10.15 -26.54
CA LYS A 27 30.84 10.73 -25.24
C LYS A 27 31.64 10.06 -24.13
N PRO A 28 32.35 10.82 -23.27
CA PRO A 28 33.09 10.28 -22.14
C PRO A 28 32.13 9.88 -21.01
N ILE A 29 32.42 8.77 -20.34
CA ILE A 29 31.85 8.35 -19.07
C ILE A 29 32.99 8.36 -18.05
N TYR A 30 32.77 9.02 -16.94
CA TYR A 30 33.80 9.23 -15.93
C TYR A 30 33.78 8.15 -14.85
N LYS A 31 34.94 7.91 -14.22
CA LYS A 31 35.11 6.90 -13.15
C LYS A 31 34.16 7.09 -12.00
N SER A 32 33.93 8.31 -11.57
CA SER A 32 33.02 8.62 -10.45
C SER A 32 31.58 8.16 -10.72
N GLN A 33 31.08 8.41 -11.94
CA GLN A 33 29.74 7.98 -12.34
C GLN A 33 29.63 6.45 -12.38
N PHE A 34 30.59 5.78 -13.01
CA PHE A 34 30.62 4.32 -13.07
C PHE A 34 30.68 3.70 -11.67
N MET A 35 31.56 4.22 -10.79
CA MET A 35 31.71 3.72 -9.43
C MET A 35 30.44 3.90 -8.58
N LYS A 36 29.73 5.01 -8.75
CA LYS A 36 28.45 5.23 -8.10
C LYS A 36 27.44 4.14 -8.46
N ASP A 37 27.30 3.86 -9.76
CA ASP A 37 26.37 2.85 -10.28
C ASP A 37 26.78 1.43 -9.86
N PHE A 38 28.08 1.14 -9.91
CA PHE A 38 28.63 -0.15 -9.50
C PHE A 38 28.42 -0.43 -8.02
N LEU A 39 28.78 0.50 -7.12
CA LEU A 39 28.62 0.33 -5.66
C LEU A 39 27.15 0.19 -5.29
N LYS A 40 26.27 0.96 -5.93
CA LYS A 40 24.82 0.81 -5.78
C LYS A 40 24.35 -0.60 -6.18
N SER A 41 24.88 -1.17 -7.27
CA SER A 41 24.51 -2.49 -7.77
C SER A 41 24.87 -3.63 -6.81
N ILE A 42 25.93 -3.47 -6.02
CA ILE A 42 26.38 -4.44 -5.02
C ILE A 42 25.93 -4.10 -3.57
N GLY A 43 25.07 -3.07 -3.42
CA GLY A 43 24.52 -2.66 -2.12
C GLY A 43 25.54 -2.04 -1.16
N GLN A 44 26.64 -1.46 -1.68
CA GLN A 44 27.64 -0.77 -0.86
C GLN A 44 27.41 0.74 -0.89
N ASP A 45 27.67 1.36 0.27
CA ASP A 45 27.64 2.84 0.36
C ASP A 45 28.82 3.44 -0.40
N PRO A 46 28.58 4.34 -1.36
CA PRO A 46 29.66 5.06 -2.07
C PRO A 46 30.63 5.83 -1.17
N ALA A 47 30.21 6.17 0.05
CA ALA A 47 31.04 6.84 1.05
C ALA A 47 31.87 5.87 1.93
N ALA A 48 31.69 4.56 1.79
CA ALA A 48 32.46 3.57 2.55
C ALA A 48 33.93 3.57 2.16
N SER A 49 34.79 3.35 3.12
CA SER A 49 36.24 3.23 2.87
C SER A 49 36.55 2.00 2.02
N PRO A 50 37.42 2.14 0.99
CA PRO A 50 37.81 1.01 0.15
C PRO A 50 38.46 -0.12 0.97
N THR A 51 38.10 -1.36 0.65
CA THR A 51 38.67 -2.55 1.25
C THR A 51 39.60 -3.26 0.26
N ALA A 52 40.44 -4.20 0.74
CA ALA A 52 41.33 -4.95 -0.13
C ALA A 52 40.58 -5.66 -1.27
N CYS A 53 41.08 -5.55 -2.48
CA CYS A 53 40.51 -6.17 -3.68
C CYS A 53 40.84 -7.68 -3.66
N THR A 54 39.82 -8.53 -3.49
CA THR A 54 39.93 -9.97 -3.65
C THR A 54 39.70 -10.39 -5.10
N TYR A 55 40.11 -11.63 -5.46
CA TYR A 55 39.84 -12.19 -6.79
C TYR A 55 38.33 -12.12 -7.16
N GLU A 56 37.46 -12.45 -6.20
CA GLU A 56 36.00 -12.41 -6.41
C GLU A 56 35.48 -11.00 -6.68
N LYS A 57 35.99 -10.01 -5.93
CA LYS A 57 35.66 -8.59 -6.17
C LYS A 57 36.11 -8.14 -7.54
N ARG A 58 37.37 -8.51 -7.93
CA ARG A 58 37.88 -8.16 -9.26
C ARG A 58 37.03 -8.74 -10.37
N LYS A 59 36.64 -10.01 -10.26
CA LYS A 59 35.74 -10.66 -11.21
C LYS A 59 34.38 -9.98 -11.27
N ALA A 60 33.77 -9.64 -10.13
CA ALA A 60 32.50 -8.92 -10.09
C ALA A 60 32.58 -7.56 -10.78
N LEU A 61 33.67 -6.83 -10.61
CA LEU A 61 33.93 -5.57 -11.31
C LEU A 61 34.03 -5.78 -12.83
N GLU A 62 34.79 -6.78 -13.27
CA GLU A 62 34.96 -7.09 -14.69
C GLU A 62 33.65 -7.50 -15.37
N ASP A 63 32.86 -8.34 -14.70
CA ASP A 63 31.54 -8.75 -15.17
C ASP A 63 30.59 -7.53 -15.25
N TYR A 64 30.63 -6.65 -14.26
CA TYR A 64 29.82 -5.43 -14.26
C TYR A 64 30.26 -4.44 -15.35
N VAL A 65 31.54 -4.30 -15.61
CA VAL A 65 32.07 -3.49 -16.74
C VAL A 65 31.43 -3.90 -18.06
N GLN A 66 31.33 -5.21 -18.33
CA GLN A 66 30.72 -5.71 -19.55
C GLN A 66 29.22 -5.40 -19.62
N LEU A 67 28.50 -5.56 -18.51
CA LEU A 67 27.09 -5.22 -18.40
C LEU A 67 26.87 -3.72 -18.61
N TYR A 68 27.67 -2.89 -17.95
CA TYR A 68 27.57 -1.44 -18.00
C TYR A 68 27.80 -0.89 -19.40
N VAL A 69 28.85 -1.37 -20.07
CA VAL A 69 29.16 -0.97 -21.45
C VAL A 69 28.04 -1.37 -22.41
N ASN A 70 27.51 -2.57 -22.29
CA ASN A 70 26.36 -3.04 -23.09
C ASN A 70 25.12 -2.20 -22.84
N PHE A 71 24.81 -1.90 -21.56
CA PHE A 71 23.70 -1.05 -21.17
C PHE A 71 23.81 0.35 -21.78
N GLN A 72 24.94 1.00 -21.62
CA GLN A 72 25.19 2.35 -22.14
C GLN A 72 25.17 2.40 -23.68
N SER A 73 25.67 1.35 -24.34
CA SER A 73 25.63 1.24 -25.81
C SER A 73 24.18 1.08 -26.32
N LYS A 74 23.38 0.24 -25.68
CA LYS A 74 21.95 0.09 -25.97
C LYS A 74 21.20 1.40 -25.72
N LEU A 75 21.50 2.08 -24.61
CA LEU A 75 20.89 3.37 -24.28
C LEU A 75 21.21 4.44 -25.32
N ALA A 76 22.47 4.51 -25.79
CA ALA A 76 22.85 5.42 -26.86
C ALA A 76 22.05 5.15 -28.14
N ASP A 77 21.83 3.87 -28.47
CA ASP A 77 21.05 3.48 -29.66
C ASP A 77 19.55 3.76 -29.47
N ALA A 78 19.02 3.52 -28.29
CA ALA A 78 17.64 3.84 -27.93
C ALA A 78 17.33 5.34 -28.09
N TYR A 79 18.23 6.22 -27.66
CA TYR A 79 18.15 7.67 -27.94
C TYR A 79 18.23 7.99 -29.41
N ALA A 80 19.18 7.37 -30.17
CA ALA A 80 19.29 7.55 -31.60
C ALA A 80 18.03 7.11 -32.35
N MET A 81 17.28 6.14 -31.81
CA MET A 81 16.00 5.70 -32.35
C MET A 81 14.82 6.57 -31.91
N GLY A 82 15.02 7.59 -31.05
CA GLY A 82 13.99 8.47 -30.52
C GLY A 82 13.01 7.79 -29.56
N LEU A 83 13.43 6.71 -28.86
CA LEU A 83 12.55 6.00 -27.92
C LEU A 83 12.16 6.86 -26.72
N ASP A 84 12.97 7.86 -26.35
CA ASP A 84 12.66 8.85 -25.33
C ASP A 84 11.49 9.77 -25.65
N THR A 85 11.05 9.82 -26.92
CA THR A 85 9.95 10.66 -27.41
C THR A 85 8.70 9.86 -27.78
N VAL A 86 8.73 8.54 -27.60
CA VAL A 86 7.58 7.66 -27.87
C VAL A 86 6.47 7.92 -26.85
N SER A 87 5.27 8.28 -27.33
CA SER A 87 4.15 8.70 -26.49
C SER A 87 3.82 7.69 -25.38
N SER A 88 3.74 6.40 -25.71
CA SER A 88 3.45 5.36 -24.71
C SER A 88 4.47 5.29 -23.58
N LEU A 89 5.77 5.45 -23.89
CA LEU A 89 6.83 5.47 -22.87
C LEU A 89 6.81 6.76 -22.05
N CYS A 90 6.51 7.91 -22.69
CA CYS A 90 6.37 9.18 -22.01
C CYS A 90 5.16 9.16 -21.04
N ASP A 91 4.03 8.59 -21.48
CA ASP A 91 2.81 8.47 -20.66
C ASP A 91 3.04 7.55 -19.47
N GLU A 92 3.69 6.40 -19.67
CA GLU A 92 4.06 5.46 -18.62
C GLU A 92 5.02 6.09 -17.61
N LEU A 93 6.10 6.74 -18.08
CA LEU A 93 7.02 7.47 -17.23
C LEU A 93 6.29 8.57 -16.43
N GLY A 94 5.32 9.26 -17.05
CA GLY A 94 4.50 10.28 -16.41
C GLY A 94 3.70 9.75 -15.24
N VAL A 95 3.16 8.52 -15.34
CA VAL A 95 2.46 7.84 -14.24
C VAL A 95 3.42 7.56 -13.08
N TYR A 96 4.55 6.91 -13.33
CA TYR A 96 5.56 6.63 -12.30
C TYR A 96 6.11 7.89 -11.66
N ARG A 97 6.42 8.91 -12.48
CA ARG A 97 6.90 10.20 -11.99
C ARG A 97 5.94 10.84 -10.99
N LYS A 98 4.62 10.79 -11.28
CA LYS A 98 3.60 11.37 -10.40
C LYS A 98 3.54 10.66 -9.04
N GLU A 99 3.66 9.34 -9.03
CA GLU A 99 3.69 8.56 -7.79
C GLU A 99 4.96 8.84 -6.97
N LEU A 100 6.11 8.86 -7.65
CA LEU A 100 7.40 9.12 -7.03
C LEU A 100 7.56 10.57 -6.55
N ALA A 101 6.89 11.55 -7.18
CA ALA A 101 6.93 12.94 -6.78
C ALA A 101 6.15 13.22 -5.49
N ALA A 102 5.12 12.43 -5.17
CA ALA A 102 4.23 12.71 -4.05
C ALA A 102 4.94 12.92 -2.69
N PRO A 103 5.96 12.13 -2.29
CA PRO A 103 6.70 12.34 -1.04
C PRO A 103 7.53 13.63 -1.01
N TYR A 104 7.90 14.17 -2.18
CA TYR A 104 8.70 15.39 -2.32
C TYR A 104 7.84 16.67 -2.34
N LEU A 105 6.52 16.54 -2.48
CA LEU A 105 5.57 17.66 -2.53
C LEU A 105 4.88 17.91 -1.18
N ILE A 106 5.47 17.43 -0.11
CA ILE A 106 5.07 17.66 1.27
C ILE A 106 6.30 17.97 2.13
N ASP A 107 6.10 18.68 3.25
CA ASP A 107 7.16 18.86 4.23
C ASP A 107 7.38 17.57 5.03
N SER A 108 8.46 16.87 4.75
CA SER A 108 8.77 15.58 5.37
C SER A 108 9.09 15.70 6.85
N ALA A 109 9.67 16.82 7.29
CA ALA A 109 9.96 17.06 8.71
C ALA A 109 8.65 17.19 9.50
N THR A 110 7.68 17.94 8.98
CA THR A 110 6.33 18.02 9.56
C THR A 110 5.63 16.67 9.58
N MET A 111 5.73 15.88 8.50
CA MET A 111 5.15 14.53 8.46
C MET A 111 5.76 13.63 9.55
N GLN A 112 7.07 13.60 9.68
CA GLN A 112 7.76 12.83 10.72
C GLN A 112 7.39 13.34 12.12
N GLY A 113 7.31 14.66 12.32
CA GLY A 113 6.85 15.26 13.57
C GLY A 113 5.44 14.82 13.94
N LEU A 114 4.51 14.80 12.98
CA LEU A 114 3.13 14.34 13.21
C LEU A 114 3.02 12.84 13.51
N LEU A 115 3.88 12.02 12.90
CA LEU A 115 3.95 10.58 13.20
C LEU A 115 4.45 10.35 14.64
N ARG A 116 5.51 11.04 15.06
CA ARG A 116 6.02 10.97 16.44
C ARG A 116 5.01 11.50 17.44
N GLU A 117 4.39 12.64 17.16
CA GLU A 117 3.31 13.20 17.97
C GLU A 117 2.16 12.19 18.15
N ALA A 118 1.75 11.53 17.08
CA ALA A 118 0.70 10.51 17.15
C ALA A 118 1.12 9.31 18.01
N TYR A 119 2.38 8.89 17.91
CA TYR A 119 2.92 7.81 18.74
C TYR A 119 2.96 8.19 20.21
N GLU A 120 3.47 9.37 20.55
CA GLU A 120 3.54 9.87 21.93
C GLU A 120 2.14 10.02 22.54
N ARG A 121 1.19 10.60 21.79
CA ARG A 121 -0.20 10.70 22.23
C ARG A 121 -0.85 9.34 22.44
N ASN A 122 -0.52 8.36 21.61
CA ASN A 122 -1.09 7.01 21.70
C ASN A 122 -0.67 6.24 22.97
N HIS A 123 0.28 6.75 23.74
CA HIS A 123 0.59 6.20 25.06
C HIS A 123 -0.48 6.53 26.11
N TYR A 124 -1.43 7.41 25.79
CA TYR A 124 -2.45 7.86 26.72
C TYR A 124 -3.84 7.80 26.10
N ALA A 125 -4.81 7.38 26.89
CA ALA A 125 -6.21 7.58 26.65
C ALA A 125 -6.73 8.72 27.53
N LEU A 126 -7.50 9.63 26.95
CA LEU A 126 -8.05 10.79 27.65
C LEU A 126 -9.52 10.60 27.90
N HIS A 127 -9.98 10.91 29.12
CA HIS A 127 -11.39 11.00 29.49
C HIS A 127 -11.82 12.45 29.54
N ALA A 128 -12.76 12.84 28.67
CA ALA A 128 -13.22 14.21 28.59
C ALA A 128 -14.69 14.34 28.23
N ALA A 129 -15.23 15.52 28.51
CA ALA A 129 -16.49 16.01 27.95
C ALA A 129 -16.28 17.34 27.23
N HIS A 130 -17.22 17.71 26.35
CA HIS A 130 -17.15 19.00 25.69
C HIS A 130 -18.51 19.68 25.51
N ILE A 131 -18.46 21.00 25.31
CA ILE A 131 -19.58 21.81 24.81
C ILE A 131 -19.19 22.37 23.45
N LEU A 132 -20.04 22.17 22.44
CA LEU A 132 -19.84 22.68 21.09
C LEU A 132 -20.75 23.90 20.83
N VAL A 133 -20.14 25.02 20.48
CA VAL A 133 -20.82 26.17 19.88
C VAL A 133 -20.69 26.02 18.37
N PRO A 134 -21.76 25.66 17.62
CA PRO A 134 -21.69 25.42 16.19
C PRO A 134 -21.28 26.68 15.42
N CYS A 135 -20.29 26.55 14.54
CA CYS A 135 -19.84 27.63 13.68
C CYS A 135 -19.10 26.99 12.47
N PRO A 136 -19.74 26.83 11.32
CA PRO A 136 -19.11 26.21 10.16
C PRO A 136 -17.89 27.02 9.69
N GLU A 137 -16.98 26.39 8.96
CA GLU A 137 -15.81 27.05 8.38
C GLU A 137 -16.17 28.22 7.46
N THR A 138 -17.32 28.10 6.81
CA THR A 138 -17.86 29.10 5.87
C THR A 138 -18.72 30.19 6.52
N ALA A 139 -18.71 30.28 7.85
CA ALA A 139 -19.39 31.35 8.57
C ALA A 139 -18.76 32.71 8.24
N THR A 140 -19.59 33.75 8.18
CA THR A 140 -19.09 35.12 8.00
C THR A 140 -18.20 35.54 9.17
N PRO A 141 -17.29 36.51 9.00
CA PRO A 141 -16.49 37.03 10.11
C PRO A 141 -17.34 37.53 11.29
N ALA A 142 -18.51 38.08 11.03
CA ALA A 142 -19.44 38.54 12.06
C ALA A 142 -20.05 37.36 12.85
N ASP A 143 -20.47 36.31 12.16
CA ASP A 143 -21.02 35.10 12.80
C ASP A 143 -19.93 34.34 13.57
N THR A 144 -18.72 34.28 13.02
CA THR A 144 -17.55 33.69 13.68
C THR A 144 -17.23 34.42 14.98
N LEU A 145 -17.24 35.76 14.96
CA LEU A 145 -17.00 36.56 16.19
C LEU A 145 -18.11 36.35 17.22
N LYS A 146 -19.37 36.28 16.78
CA LYS A 146 -20.51 36.02 17.68
C LYS A 146 -20.39 34.63 18.32
N ALA A 147 -20.07 33.60 17.56
CA ALA A 147 -19.86 32.25 18.08
C ALA A 147 -18.66 32.17 19.04
N TYR A 148 -17.57 32.87 18.72
CA TYR A 148 -16.41 32.95 19.59
C TYR A 148 -16.74 33.63 20.95
N ASN A 149 -17.42 34.78 20.92
CA ASN A 149 -17.81 35.47 22.14
C ASN A 149 -18.73 34.60 23.04
N HIS A 150 -19.68 33.88 22.43
CA HIS A 150 -20.52 32.94 23.15
C HIS A 150 -19.70 31.79 23.76
N ALA A 151 -18.76 31.24 23.02
CA ALA A 151 -17.85 30.20 23.55
C ALA A 151 -16.98 30.73 24.71
N VAL A 152 -16.54 32.00 24.67
CA VAL A 152 -15.82 32.63 25.78
C VAL A 152 -16.71 32.75 27.04
N GLU A 153 -17.99 33.13 26.87
CA GLU A 153 -18.95 33.16 27.97
C GLU A 153 -19.16 31.79 28.60
N LEU A 154 -19.31 30.76 27.79
CA LEU A 154 -19.42 29.38 28.27
C LEU A 154 -18.16 28.91 28.99
N TYR A 155 -16.98 29.26 28.49
CA TYR A 155 -15.72 28.96 29.17
C TYR A 155 -15.68 29.59 30.57
N GLN A 156 -16.05 30.84 30.72
CA GLN A 156 -16.07 31.52 32.04
C GLN A 156 -17.06 30.82 33.01
N LYS A 157 -18.23 30.41 32.53
CA LYS A 157 -19.20 29.66 33.33
C LYS A 157 -18.67 28.25 33.70
N ALA A 158 -17.98 27.59 32.78
CA ALA A 158 -17.43 26.24 33.00
C ALA A 158 -16.33 26.19 34.09
N LEU A 159 -15.70 27.34 34.42
CA LEU A 159 -14.73 27.41 35.50
C LEU A 159 -15.35 27.35 36.90
N THR A 160 -16.65 27.67 37.06
CA THR A 160 -17.32 27.79 38.32
C THR A 160 -18.57 26.93 38.49
N MET A 161 -19.14 26.44 37.39
CA MET A 161 -20.33 25.62 37.36
C MET A 161 -19.97 24.15 37.11
N ASP A 162 -20.90 23.25 37.50
CA ASP A 162 -20.82 21.87 37.08
C ASP A 162 -20.89 21.75 35.55
N PHE A 163 -19.90 21.08 34.98
CA PHE A 163 -19.71 21.05 33.52
C PHE A 163 -20.87 20.36 32.80
N TYR A 164 -21.38 19.27 33.34
CA TYR A 164 -22.50 18.54 32.72
C TYR A 164 -23.80 19.34 32.78
N LYS A 165 -24.05 20.05 33.87
CA LYS A 165 -25.21 20.95 33.96
C LYS A 165 -25.13 22.09 32.98
N LEU A 166 -23.94 22.65 32.78
CA LEU A 166 -23.71 23.70 31.75
C LEU A 166 -23.89 23.15 30.34
N ALA A 167 -23.38 21.94 30.08
CA ALA A 167 -23.58 21.26 28.79
C ALA A 167 -25.07 20.96 28.51
N GLN A 168 -25.82 20.49 29.51
CA GLN A 168 -27.24 20.27 29.41
C GLN A 168 -28.02 21.57 29.07
N GLN A 169 -27.69 22.65 29.77
CA GLN A 169 -28.31 23.96 29.54
C GLN A 169 -28.05 24.45 28.10
N GLU A 170 -26.79 24.40 27.63
CA GLU A 170 -26.41 24.85 26.31
C GLU A 170 -27.05 23.97 25.22
N MET A 171 -27.08 22.66 25.41
CA MET A 171 -27.72 21.73 24.47
C MET A 171 -29.25 21.93 24.41
N TYR A 172 -29.89 22.19 25.52
CA TYR A 172 -31.30 22.57 25.58
C TYR A 172 -31.55 23.82 24.78
N ASP A 173 -30.74 24.89 25.03
CA ASP A 173 -30.88 26.19 24.38
C ASP A 173 -30.66 26.11 22.86
N GLN A 174 -29.76 25.23 22.41
CA GLN A 174 -29.53 24.94 21.00
C GLN A 174 -30.68 24.17 20.35
N ARG A 175 -31.16 23.10 21.00
CA ARG A 175 -32.26 22.26 20.48
C ARG A 175 -33.58 23.00 20.37
N VAL A 176 -33.91 23.82 21.35
CA VAL A 176 -35.13 24.65 21.31
C VAL A 176 -35.15 25.64 20.17
N LYS A 177 -33.97 26.14 19.77
CA LYS A 177 -33.81 27.11 18.66
C LYS A 177 -33.67 26.44 17.29
N ASP A 178 -33.57 25.11 17.24
CA ASP A 178 -33.38 24.38 15.98
C ASP A 178 -34.59 24.52 15.06
N GLN A 179 -34.34 24.53 13.74
CA GLN A 179 -35.40 24.64 12.74
C GLN A 179 -36.16 23.30 12.57
N ASP A 180 -35.49 22.16 12.85
CA ASP A 180 -36.09 20.84 12.74
C ASP A 180 -37.02 20.57 13.94
N PRO A 181 -38.33 20.30 13.72
CA PRO A 181 -39.27 19.96 14.76
C PRO A 181 -38.88 18.74 15.58
N LEU A 182 -38.26 17.73 14.96
CA LEU A 182 -37.80 16.51 15.62
C LEU A 182 -36.65 16.77 16.59
N VAL A 183 -35.81 17.74 16.29
CA VAL A 183 -34.74 18.17 17.19
C VAL A 183 -35.30 18.93 18.36
N ARG A 184 -36.27 19.84 18.13
CA ARG A 184 -36.97 20.58 19.19
C ARG A 184 -37.72 19.66 20.17
N GLU A 185 -38.37 18.62 19.67
CA GLU A 185 -39.08 17.63 20.50
C GLU A 185 -38.14 16.92 21.51
N LYS A 186 -36.90 16.69 21.08
CA LYS A 186 -35.87 16.07 21.93
C LYS A 186 -35.24 17.04 22.94
N ALA A 187 -35.57 18.33 22.91
CA ALA A 187 -34.97 19.32 23.82
C ALA A 187 -35.22 19.01 25.30
N THR A 188 -36.38 18.44 25.62
CA THR A 188 -36.76 18.09 26.99
C THR A 188 -36.17 16.77 27.49
N GLN A 189 -35.50 15.99 26.62
CA GLN A 189 -34.82 14.76 27.01
C GLN A 189 -33.51 15.11 27.72
N VAL A 190 -33.51 14.97 29.05
CA VAL A 190 -32.30 15.25 29.84
C VAL A 190 -31.35 14.07 29.78
N ASN A 191 -30.14 14.33 29.31
CA ASN A 191 -29.04 13.42 29.43
C ASN A 191 -28.11 13.88 30.58
N PRO A 192 -27.97 13.12 31.67
CA PRO A 192 -27.14 13.52 32.81
C PRO A 192 -25.65 13.71 32.44
N TYR A 193 -25.22 13.06 31.34
CA TYR A 193 -23.85 13.08 30.83
C TYR A 193 -23.76 13.79 29.46
N GLU A 194 -24.48 14.91 29.31
CA GLU A 194 -24.45 15.68 28.06
C GLU A 194 -23.05 16.17 27.76
N GLY A 195 -22.60 15.94 26.53
CA GLY A 195 -21.24 16.28 26.10
C GLY A 195 -20.15 15.28 26.49
N GLU A 196 -20.50 14.19 27.21
CA GLU A 196 -19.57 13.12 27.55
C GLU A 196 -19.02 12.41 26.32
N LEU A 197 -17.70 12.29 26.25
CA LEU A 197 -17.00 11.61 25.13
C LEU A 197 -16.48 10.22 25.53
N GLY A 198 -16.45 9.92 26.83
CA GLY A 198 -15.77 8.73 27.35
C GLY A 198 -14.26 8.83 27.20
N CYS A 199 -13.59 7.67 27.10
CA CYS A 199 -12.19 7.61 26.79
C CYS A 199 -11.98 7.67 25.27
N PHE A 200 -10.98 8.44 24.84
CA PHE A 200 -10.55 8.51 23.46
C PHE A 200 -9.03 8.54 23.35
N THR A 201 -8.52 8.18 22.18
CA THR A 201 -7.09 8.15 21.85
C THR A 201 -6.80 9.02 20.65
N VAL A 202 -5.57 8.99 20.16
CA VAL A 202 -5.16 9.67 18.93
C VAL A 202 -6.04 9.24 17.74
N PHE A 203 -6.43 10.19 16.90
CA PHE A 203 -7.33 10.06 15.73
C PHE A 203 -8.82 9.82 16.01
N ASP A 204 -9.25 9.76 17.25
CA ASP A 204 -10.68 9.64 17.57
C ASP A 204 -11.38 11.00 17.48
N MET A 205 -10.65 12.09 17.71
CA MET A 205 -11.17 13.46 17.65
C MET A 205 -10.53 14.24 16.49
N VAL A 206 -11.16 15.37 16.11
CA VAL A 206 -10.55 16.28 15.13
C VAL A 206 -9.26 16.89 15.69
N TYR A 207 -8.28 17.11 14.82
CA TYR A 207 -6.91 17.43 15.21
C TYR A 207 -6.77 18.64 16.14
N PRO A 208 -7.48 19.78 15.94
CA PRO A 208 -7.39 20.89 16.89
C PRO A 208 -7.92 20.55 18.28
N PHE A 209 -9.04 19.80 18.34
CA PHE A 209 -9.60 19.30 19.60
C PHE A 209 -8.63 18.37 20.32
N GLU A 210 -8.14 17.37 19.59
CA GLU A 210 -7.16 16.40 20.09
C GLU A 210 -5.92 17.14 20.64
N THR A 211 -5.39 18.10 19.88
CA THR A 211 -4.20 18.86 20.28
C THR A 211 -4.43 19.64 21.56
N ALA A 212 -5.58 20.29 21.70
CA ALA A 212 -5.93 20.99 22.92
C ALA A 212 -6.07 20.01 24.10
N ALA A 213 -6.81 18.93 23.93
CA ALA A 213 -7.05 17.95 25.02
C ALA A 213 -5.75 17.29 25.51
N TYR A 214 -4.84 16.92 24.60
CA TYR A 214 -3.54 16.33 24.97
C TYR A 214 -2.58 17.33 25.65
N SER A 215 -2.78 18.64 25.46
CA SER A 215 -1.98 19.68 26.13
C SER A 215 -2.50 20.07 27.53
N MET A 216 -3.70 19.61 27.90
CA MET A 216 -4.34 19.93 29.19
C MET A 216 -3.90 18.97 30.29
N ASN A 217 -3.98 19.41 31.54
CA ASN A 217 -3.87 18.57 32.72
C ASN A 217 -5.26 18.08 33.18
N PRO A 218 -5.37 16.88 33.80
CA PRO A 218 -6.60 16.43 34.40
C PRO A 218 -7.21 17.48 35.34
N GLY A 219 -8.50 17.71 35.21
CA GLY A 219 -9.25 18.70 35.95
C GLY A 219 -9.37 20.08 35.25
N GLU A 220 -8.61 20.36 34.22
CA GLU A 220 -8.66 21.64 33.50
C GLU A 220 -9.85 21.75 32.55
N VAL A 221 -10.23 22.99 32.26
CA VAL A 221 -11.19 23.37 31.21
C VAL A 221 -10.44 24.21 30.18
N SER A 222 -10.58 23.86 28.89
CA SER A 222 -9.96 24.63 27.80
C SER A 222 -10.66 25.96 27.55
N GLY A 223 -9.93 26.96 27.07
CA GLY A 223 -10.55 28.07 26.31
C GLY A 223 -11.23 27.56 25.03
N PRO A 224 -11.87 28.48 24.27
CA PRO A 224 -12.52 28.10 22.99
C PRO A 224 -11.52 27.53 21.97
N VAL A 225 -11.69 26.28 21.60
CA VAL A 225 -10.89 25.55 20.61
C VAL A 225 -11.62 25.53 19.29
N ARG A 226 -11.06 26.16 18.25
CA ARG A 226 -11.68 26.19 16.91
C ARG A 226 -11.46 24.87 16.16
N SER A 227 -12.53 24.34 15.58
CA SER A 227 -12.49 23.25 14.60
C SER A 227 -13.44 23.55 13.43
N ARG A 228 -13.48 22.68 12.44
CA ARG A 228 -14.45 22.78 11.32
C ARG A 228 -15.91 22.75 11.74
N TYR A 229 -16.22 22.27 12.93
CA TYR A 229 -17.58 22.22 13.46
C TYR A 229 -18.00 23.46 14.25
N GLY A 230 -17.03 24.21 14.80
CA GLY A 230 -17.28 25.35 15.65
C GLY A 230 -16.23 25.52 16.72
N TYR A 231 -16.64 26.10 17.84
CA TYR A 231 -15.80 26.29 19.02
C TYR A 231 -16.14 25.27 20.09
N HIS A 232 -15.15 24.56 20.59
CA HIS A 232 -15.28 23.57 21.66
C HIS A 232 -14.75 24.13 22.96
N ILE A 233 -15.49 23.91 24.05
CA ILE A 233 -15.01 24.04 25.43
C ILE A 233 -14.82 22.61 25.92
N ILE A 234 -13.62 22.24 26.33
CA ILE A 234 -13.26 20.87 26.68
C ILE A 234 -13.00 20.81 28.17
N LYS A 235 -13.59 19.82 28.85
CA LYS A 235 -13.26 19.46 30.23
C LYS A 235 -12.51 18.15 30.20
N LEU A 236 -11.22 18.17 30.60
CA LEU A 236 -10.44 16.95 30.76
C LEU A 236 -10.62 16.43 32.19
N PHE A 237 -11.18 15.24 32.35
CA PHE A 237 -11.36 14.62 33.66
C PHE A 237 -10.12 13.83 34.07
N ASP A 238 -9.57 13.03 33.13
CA ASP A 238 -8.46 12.15 33.44
C ASP A 238 -7.59 11.81 32.24
N ARG A 239 -6.40 11.28 32.51
CA ARG A 239 -5.44 10.75 31.53
C ARG A 239 -4.97 9.39 32.01
N TYR A 240 -5.27 8.35 31.24
CA TYR A 240 -4.91 6.96 31.52
C TYR A 240 -3.75 6.52 30.65
N VAL A 241 -2.83 5.73 31.20
CA VAL A 241 -1.83 5.03 30.37
C VAL A 241 -2.56 4.05 29.45
N TYR A 242 -2.34 4.18 28.16
CA TYR A 242 -2.94 3.31 27.15
C TYR A 242 -2.43 1.87 27.29
N PHE A 243 -3.32 0.92 27.24
CA PHE A 243 -3.01 -0.50 27.44
C PHE A 243 -3.38 -1.39 26.25
N GLY A 244 -3.53 -0.81 25.06
CA GLY A 244 -3.86 -1.56 23.85
C GLY A 244 -5.28 -2.11 23.82
N LYS A 245 -5.48 -3.16 23.03
CA LYS A 245 -6.68 -3.96 23.10
C LYS A 245 -6.60 -4.89 24.31
N SER A 246 -7.73 -5.07 24.95
CA SER A 246 -7.86 -5.95 26.10
C SER A 246 -9.08 -6.83 25.97
N GLN A 247 -8.98 -8.04 26.51
CA GLN A 247 -10.09 -8.97 26.62
C GLN A 247 -10.46 -9.17 28.06
N PHE A 248 -11.75 -9.06 28.35
CA PHE A 248 -12.33 -9.26 29.66
C PHE A 248 -13.29 -10.44 29.66
N ALA A 249 -13.44 -11.07 30.80
CA ALA A 249 -14.66 -11.71 31.16
C ALA A 249 -15.39 -10.81 32.19
N HIS A 250 -16.71 -10.64 32.07
CA HIS A 250 -17.46 -9.80 32.97
C HIS A 250 -18.70 -10.47 33.57
N ILE A 251 -19.08 -10.02 34.74
CA ILE A 251 -20.36 -10.26 35.38
C ILE A 251 -21.03 -8.91 35.45
N TRP A 252 -22.17 -8.75 34.81
CA TRP A 252 -22.96 -7.53 34.82
C TRP A 252 -24.30 -7.75 35.48
N ILE A 253 -24.65 -6.87 36.42
CA ILE A 253 -25.95 -6.86 37.09
C ILE A 253 -26.60 -5.51 36.80
N ALA A 254 -27.74 -5.56 36.10
CA ALA A 254 -28.39 -4.39 35.55
C ALA A 254 -28.86 -3.41 36.65
N GLU A 255 -28.72 -2.10 36.37
CA GLU A 255 -29.10 -1.00 37.28
C GLU A 255 -30.59 -1.06 37.72
N LYS A 256 -31.44 -1.61 36.87
CA LYS A 256 -32.88 -1.78 37.17
C LYS A 256 -33.17 -2.80 38.26
N ASP A 257 -32.20 -3.63 38.68
CA ASP A 257 -32.38 -4.57 39.78
C ASP A 257 -32.29 -3.83 41.14
N PRO A 258 -33.34 -3.84 41.98
CA PRO A 258 -33.32 -3.12 43.25
C PRO A 258 -32.21 -3.55 44.22
N ASN A 259 -31.67 -4.76 44.03
CA ASN A 259 -30.60 -5.32 44.85
C ASN A 259 -29.31 -5.55 44.03
N ALA A 260 -29.10 -4.81 42.94
CA ALA A 260 -27.94 -4.98 42.02
C ALA A 260 -26.61 -4.98 42.78
N ARG A 261 -26.43 -4.01 43.70
CA ARG A 261 -25.23 -3.94 44.53
C ARG A 261 -25.04 -5.20 45.38
N GLY A 262 -26.08 -5.63 46.08
CA GLY A 262 -26.01 -6.83 46.96
C GLY A 262 -25.66 -8.09 46.16
N LYS A 263 -26.26 -8.27 44.98
CA LYS A 263 -25.96 -9.39 44.08
C LYS A 263 -24.53 -9.35 43.58
N ALA A 264 -24.02 -8.16 43.22
CA ALA A 264 -22.63 -8.01 42.75
C ALA A 264 -21.62 -8.40 43.85
N PHE A 265 -21.84 -7.92 45.09
CA PHE A 265 -20.95 -8.27 46.19
C PHE A 265 -21.09 -9.75 46.59
N ALA A 266 -22.29 -10.36 46.48
CA ALA A 266 -22.47 -11.80 46.70
C ALA A 266 -21.72 -12.63 45.63
N ALA A 267 -21.82 -12.25 44.36
CA ALA A 267 -21.07 -12.90 43.30
C ALA A 267 -19.55 -12.76 43.49
N TYR A 268 -19.08 -11.56 43.90
CA TYR A 268 -17.67 -11.32 44.20
C TYR A 268 -17.18 -12.19 45.37
N LYS A 269 -17.97 -12.39 46.39
CA LYS A 269 -17.63 -13.28 47.51
C LYS A 269 -17.40 -14.72 47.06
N LEU A 270 -18.26 -15.26 46.16
CA LEU A 270 -18.04 -16.59 45.57
C LEU A 270 -16.68 -16.69 44.84
N LEU A 271 -16.32 -15.63 44.10
CA LEU A 271 -15.03 -15.58 43.44
C LEU A 271 -13.83 -15.53 44.39
N GLN A 272 -14.00 -14.84 45.56
CA GLN A 272 -12.97 -14.83 46.60
C GLN A 272 -12.87 -16.19 47.34
N GLU A 273 -13.94 -16.96 47.40
CA GLU A 273 -14.00 -18.33 47.95
C GLU A 273 -13.41 -19.36 46.95
N GLY A 274 -13.02 -18.94 45.73
CA GLY A 274 -12.35 -19.76 44.73
C GLY A 274 -13.25 -20.40 43.69
N GLU A 275 -14.50 -19.99 43.60
CA GLU A 275 -15.43 -20.44 42.54
C GLU A 275 -14.91 -19.97 41.15
N ASP A 276 -15.17 -20.82 40.13
CA ASP A 276 -14.79 -20.50 38.75
C ASP A 276 -15.54 -19.27 38.21
N PHE A 277 -14.81 -18.30 37.65
CA PHE A 277 -15.41 -17.05 37.16
C PHE A 277 -16.51 -17.31 36.12
N GLY A 278 -16.30 -18.26 35.22
CA GLY A 278 -17.25 -18.58 34.16
C GLY A 278 -18.56 -19.19 34.72
N LEU A 279 -18.48 -19.98 35.80
CA LEU A 279 -19.65 -20.51 36.49
C LEU A 279 -20.40 -19.41 37.20
N VAL A 280 -19.69 -18.53 37.91
CA VAL A 280 -20.35 -17.38 38.63
C VAL A 280 -20.99 -16.44 37.61
N ALA A 281 -20.33 -16.16 36.48
CA ALA A 281 -20.87 -15.34 35.39
C ALA A 281 -22.14 -15.96 34.79
N ARG A 282 -22.15 -17.27 34.54
CA ARG A 282 -23.31 -17.99 34.01
C ARG A 282 -24.53 -17.91 34.90
N ASN A 283 -24.31 -17.94 36.20
CA ASN A 283 -25.38 -18.01 37.18
C ASN A 283 -25.86 -16.64 37.68
N ASN A 284 -25.02 -15.59 37.58
CA ASN A 284 -25.29 -14.31 38.20
C ASN A 284 -25.31 -13.12 37.24
N SER A 285 -24.80 -13.26 36.00
CA SER A 285 -24.74 -12.14 35.06
C SER A 285 -26.07 -11.97 34.33
N ASP A 286 -26.53 -10.74 34.22
CA ASP A 286 -27.71 -10.34 33.43
C ASP A 286 -27.35 -10.16 31.93
N ASP A 287 -26.04 -10.24 31.53
CA ASP A 287 -25.64 -10.19 30.16
C ASP A 287 -25.83 -11.54 29.46
N ASN A 288 -26.97 -11.70 28.83
CA ASN A 288 -27.32 -12.91 28.08
C ASN A 288 -26.40 -13.20 26.88
N SER A 289 -25.63 -12.22 26.40
CA SER A 289 -24.74 -12.37 25.24
C SER A 289 -23.43 -13.09 25.59
N THR A 290 -22.93 -12.87 26.82
CA THR A 290 -21.65 -13.43 27.28
C THR A 290 -21.75 -14.41 28.44
N SER A 291 -22.80 -14.35 29.26
CA SER A 291 -22.94 -15.21 30.46
C SER A 291 -22.80 -16.70 30.13
N LYS A 292 -23.39 -17.17 29.03
CA LYS A 292 -23.33 -18.60 28.61
C LYS A 292 -21.91 -19.04 28.23
N THR A 293 -21.06 -18.12 27.82
CA THR A 293 -19.64 -18.35 27.44
C THR A 293 -18.69 -17.95 28.57
N GLY A 294 -19.19 -17.91 29.83
CA GLY A 294 -18.37 -17.55 31.00
C GLY A 294 -18.08 -16.07 31.14
N GLY A 295 -18.89 -15.21 30.54
CA GLY A 295 -18.75 -13.75 30.60
C GLY A 295 -17.72 -13.18 29.66
N VAL A 296 -17.11 -13.98 28.76
CA VAL A 296 -16.00 -13.54 27.86
C VAL A 296 -16.53 -12.56 26.82
N MET A 297 -15.93 -11.37 26.82
CA MET A 297 -16.18 -10.30 25.87
C MET A 297 -15.22 -10.37 24.67
N PRO A 298 -15.56 -9.76 23.52
CA PRO A 298 -14.59 -9.57 22.45
C PRO A 298 -13.42 -8.70 22.92
N GLU A 299 -12.29 -8.71 22.18
CA GLU A 299 -11.19 -7.78 22.42
C GLU A 299 -11.63 -6.35 22.08
N LEU A 300 -11.52 -5.43 23.03
CA LEU A 300 -11.93 -4.04 22.91
C LEU A 300 -10.75 -3.10 23.22
N ALA A 301 -10.67 -2.01 22.47
CA ALA A 301 -9.76 -0.91 22.78
C ALA A 301 -10.37 -0.03 23.90
N CYS A 302 -9.52 0.75 24.59
CA CYS A 302 -9.98 1.58 25.73
C CYS A 302 -11.07 2.59 25.35
N ASN A 303 -11.09 3.11 24.13
CA ASN A 303 -12.14 4.00 23.61
C ASN A 303 -13.48 3.29 23.29
N GLN A 304 -13.53 1.98 23.42
CA GLN A 304 -14.73 1.15 23.25
C GLN A 304 -15.29 0.63 24.59
N LEU A 305 -14.60 0.92 25.68
CA LEU A 305 -14.94 0.50 27.03
C LEU A 305 -15.58 1.65 27.80
N PRO A 306 -16.50 1.38 28.73
CA PRO A 306 -16.87 2.36 29.74
C PRO A 306 -15.65 2.85 30.53
N VAL A 307 -15.66 4.11 30.93
CA VAL A 307 -14.52 4.75 31.62
C VAL A 307 -14.09 3.96 32.85
N GLU A 308 -15.06 3.44 33.61
CA GLU A 308 -14.82 2.70 34.83
C GLU A 308 -14.02 1.39 34.58
N TYR A 309 -14.19 0.75 33.43
CA TYR A 309 -13.36 -0.40 33.03
C TYR A 309 -11.91 0.03 32.80
N VAL A 310 -11.74 1.19 32.13
CA VAL A 310 -10.40 1.77 31.91
C VAL A 310 -9.74 2.12 33.24
N GLU A 311 -10.50 2.68 34.19
CA GLU A 311 -10.01 3.01 35.54
C GLU A 311 -9.53 1.77 36.30
N VAL A 312 -10.30 0.69 36.25
CA VAL A 312 -9.94 -0.57 36.95
C VAL A 312 -8.59 -1.10 36.44
N VAL A 313 -8.33 -1.02 35.14
CA VAL A 313 -7.07 -1.50 34.55
C VAL A 313 -5.94 -0.48 34.75
N ALA A 314 -6.19 0.80 34.42
CA ALA A 314 -5.13 1.79 34.35
C ALA A 314 -4.78 2.45 35.69
N LYS A 315 -5.78 2.69 36.57
CA LYS A 315 -5.55 3.30 37.88
C LYS A 315 -5.42 2.28 39.02
N LYS A 316 -6.35 1.27 39.05
CA LYS A 316 -6.30 0.27 40.10
C LYS A 316 -5.28 -0.86 39.80
N GLY A 317 -4.73 -0.88 38.58
CA GLY A 317 -3.62 -1.75 38.22
C GLY A 317 -3.98 -3.22 38.06
N LEU A 318 -5.24 -3.53 37.66
CA LEU A 318 -5.68 -4.92 37.43
C LEU A 318 -4.78 -5.64 36.45
N LYS A 319 -4.24 -6.79 36.85
CA LYS A 319 -3.33 -7.60 36.06
C LYS A 319 -4.07 -8.71 35.33
N VAL A 320 -3.43 -9.25 34.29
CA VAL A 320 -3.97 -10.41 33.56
C VAL A 320 -4.14 -11.58 34.52
N GLY A 321 -5.35 -12.15 34.52
CA GLY A 321 -5.77 -13.23 35.42
C GLY A 321 -6.47 -12.74 36.70
N GLU A 322 -6.33 -11.49 37.13
CA GLU A 322 -6.94 -10.92 38.31
C GLU A 322 -8.41 -10.56 38.09
N VAL A 323 -9.17 -10.58 39.16
CA VAL A 323 -10.60 -10.21 39.24
C VAL A 323 -10.71 -8.88 39.98
N SER A 324 -11.49 -7.94 39.43
CA SER A 324 -11.75 -6.66 40.06
C SER A 324 -12.70 -6.80 41.26
N GLU A 325 -12.63 -5.83 42.16
CA GLU A 325 -13.79 -5.58 43.06
C GLU A 325 -15.02 -5.15 42.24
N PRO A 326 -16.25 -5.33 42.80
CA PRO A 326 -17.44 -4.79 42.17
C PRO A 326 -17.36 -3.28 42.01
N PHE A 327 -17.62 -2.77 40.80
CA PHE A 327 -17.70 -1.34 40.51
C PHE A 327 -18.97 -0.98 39.76
N HIS A 328 -19.38 0.27 39.87
CA HIS A 328 -20.63 0.76 39.31
C HIS A 328 -20.37 1.56 38.03
N THR A 329 -21.20 1.34 37.01
CA THR A 329 -21.30 2.16 35.80
C THR A 329 -22.76 2.65 35.65
N ARG A 330 -23.02 3.52 34.70
CA ARG A 330 -24.38 3.93 34.34
C ARG A 330 -25.31 2.78 33.92
N TYR A 331 -24.75 1.61 33.62
CA TYR A 331 -25.51 0.42 33.20
C TYR A 331 -25.82 -0.55 34.35
N GLY A 332 -25.16 -0.39 35.50
CA GLY A 332 -25.28 -1.25 36.66
C GLY A 332 -23.95 -1.63 37.28
N TRP A 333 -23.91 -2.72 38.00
CA TRP A 333 -22.74 -3.22 38.71
C TRP A 333 -21.99 -4.25 37.90
N HIS A 334 -20.66 -4.13 37.92
CA HIS A 334 -19.76 -4.99 37.15
C HIS A 334 -18.68 -5.61 38.05
N ILE A 335 -18.30 -6.84 37.71
CA ILE A 335 -17.08 -7.50 38.16
C ILE A 335 -16.37 -7.96 36.90
N VAL A 336 -15.11 -7.64 36.74
CA VAL A 336 -14.35 -8.02 35.54
C VAL A 336 -13.11 -8.84 35.89
N LYS A 337 -12.80 -9.81 35.03
CA LYS A 337 -11.52 -10.52 35.03
C LYS A 337 -10.79 -10.12 33.78
N LEU A 338 -9.57 -9.64 33.93
CA LEU A 338 -8.72 -9.29 32.78
C LEU A 338 -8.08 -10.58 32.20
N LEU A 339 -8.47 -10.96 30.99
CA LEU A 339 -7.99 -12.17 30.33
C LEU A 339 -6.76 -11.93 29.49
N LYS A 340 -6.73 -10.80 28.78
CA LYS A 340 -5.63 -10.40 27.91
C LYS A 340 -5.45 -8.88 27.92
N LYS A 341 -4.23 -8.44 27.78
CA LYS A 341 -3.85 -7.04 27.65
C LYS A 341 -2.68 -6.92 26.70
N ASP A 342 -2.84 -6.14 25.65
CA ASP A 342 -1.75 -5.87 24.70
C ASP A 342 -0.76 -4.84 25.30
N SER A 343 0.43 -4.82 24.77
CA SER A 343 1.42 -3.75 24.98
C SER A 343 1.44 -2.81 23.78
N MET A 344 1.91 -1.58 24.00
CA MET A 344 2.14 -0.63 22.92
C MET A 344 3.29 -1.14 22.03
N PRO A 345 3.08 -1.33 20.71
CA PRO A 345 4.16 -1.67 19.79
C PRO A 345 5.18 -0.51 19.68
N ASP A 346 6.36 -0.81 19.15
CA ASP A 346 7.38 0.21 18.87
C ASP A 346 6.93 1.19 17.78
N PHE A 347 7.65 2.33 17.68
CA PHE A 347 7.31 3.40 16.75
C PHE A 347 7.27 2.94 15.29
N GLU A 348 8.30 2.22 14.86
CA GLU A 348 8.44 1.81 13.45
C GLU A 348 7.30 0.87 13.02
N SER A 349 6.92 -0.05 13.90
CA SER A 349 5.76 -0.94 13.68
C SER A 349 4.43 -0.19 13.57
N MET A 350 4.31 0.97 14.22
CA MET A 350 3.08 1.78 14.22
C MET A 350 3.00 2.78 13.06
N VAL A 351 4.10 3.09 12.39
CA VAL A 351 4.14 4.07 11.28
C VAL A 351 3.13 3.77 10.17
N PRO A 352 2.98 2.52 9.65
CA PRO A 352 1.98 2.23 8.62
C PRO A 352 0.55 2.50 9.09
N TYR A 353 0.22 2.16 10.33
CA TYR A 353 -1.08 2.42 10.93
C TYR A 353 -1.35 3.93 10.99
N TYR A 354 -0.42 4.72 11.51
CA TYR A 354 -0.59 6.17 11.61
C TYR A 354 -0.72 6.83 10.23
N LYS A 355 0.10 6.45 9.25
CA LYS A 355 -0.04 6.93 7.87
C LYS A 355 -1.43 6.64 7.30
N SER A 356 -1.97 5.47 7.54
CA SER A 356 -3.32 5.11 7.08
C SER A 356 -4.42 5.95 7.75
N ARG A 357 -4.23 6.34 9.01
CA ARG A 357 -5.17 7.20 9.77
C ARG A 357 -5.04 8.67 9.40
N MET A 358 -3.87 9.13 8.97
CA MET A 358 -3.59 10.51 8.55
C MET A 358 -4.05 10.84 7.12
N THR A 359 -4.98 10.09 6.55
CA THR A 359 -5.46 10.32 5.17
C THR A 359 -6.53 11.41 5.06
N ARG A 360 -7.08 11.87 6.17
CA ARG A 360 -8.22 12.82 6.20
C ARG A 360 -8.04 13.88 7.29
N GLY A 361 -8.68 15.04 7.07
CA GLY A 361 -8.72 16.14 8.02
C GLY A 361 -7.46 16.99 8.04
N GLU A 362 -7.39 17.95 8.95
CA GLU A 362 -6.34 18.98 9.04
C GLU A 362 -4.92 18.41 9.23
N ARG A 363 -4.80 17.28 9.95
CA ARG A 363 -3.51 16.60 10.12
C ARG A 363 -2.93 16.11 8.79
N SER A 364 -3.79 15.64 7.86
CA SER A 364 -3.35 15.15 6.54
C SER A 364 -2.88 16.28 5.63
N THR A 365 -3.46 17.46 5.75
CA THR A 365 -3.15 18.62 4.89
C THR A 365 -2.01 19.49 5.44
N LYS A 366 -1.71 19.40 6.73
CA LYS A 366 -0.70 20.23 7.39
C LYS A 366 0.69 20.14 6.75
N PRO A 367 1.26 18.97 6.43
CA PRO A 367 2.57 18.89 5.76
C PRO A 367 2.56 19.56 4.38
N GLN A 368 1.45 19.45 3.64
CA GLN A 368 1.31 20.09 2.34
C GLN A 368 1.18 21.61 2.47
N HIS A 369 0.39 22.11 3.43
CA HIS A 369 0.26 23.56 3.67
C HIS A 369 1.59 24.20 4.05
N ILE A 370 2.40 23.53 4.90
CA ILE A 370 3.73 24.01 5.28
C ILE A 370 4.65 24.00 4.06
N PHE A 371 4.64 22.93 3.27
CA PHE A 371 5.42 22.86 2.04
C PHE A 371 5.04 23.98 1.05
N VAL A 372 3.73 24.21 0.87
CA VAL A 372 3.25 25.33 0.03
C VAL A 372 3.74 26.68 0.54
N ALA A 373 3.73 26.90 1.85
CA ALA A 373 4.26 28.14 2.45
C ALA A 373 5.76 28.31 2.16
N GLN A 374 6.55 27.24 2.33
CA GLN A 374 7.98 27.22 2.00
C GLN A 374 8.23 27.48 0.50
N CYS A 375 7.40 26.87 -0.38
CA CYS A 375 7.47 27.11 -1.83
C CYS A 375 7.14 28.56 -2.19
N LYS A 376 6.15 29.16 -1.53
CA LYS A 376 5.82 30.59 -1.73
C LYS A 376 7.00 31.49 -1.41
N GLU A 377 7.76 31.17 -0.37
CA GLU A 377 8.97 31.89 0.00
C GLU A 377 10.11 31.60 -1.00
N LYS A 378 10.42 30.33 -1.24
CA LYS A 378 11.50 29.87 -2.12
C LYS A 378 11.39 30.44 -3.54
N TYR A 379 10.17 30.48 -4.09
CA TYR A 379 9.96 30.92 -5.48
C TYR A 379 9.40 32.34 -5.61
N ASN A 380 9.57 33.17 -4.57
CA ASN A 380 9.20 34.59 -4.60
C ASN A 380 7.74 34.82 -5.03
N PHE A 381 6.79 34.17 -4.34
CA PHE A 381 5.37 34.31 -4.58
C PHE A 381 4.90 35.75 -4.30
N VAL A 382 4.08 36.29 -5.20
CA VAL A 382 3.48 37.61 -5.03
C VAL A 382 1.99 37.52 -5.30
N ASP A 383 1.18 37.81 -4.29
CA ASP A 383 -0.29 37.95 -4.43
C ASP A 383 -0.66 39.41 -4.70
N TYR A 384 -0.99 39.72 -5.92
CA TYR A 384 -1.33 41.07 -6.34
C TYR A 384 -2.69 41.52 -5.80
N THR A 385 -3.58 40.62 -5.39
CA THR A 385 -4.88 40.96 -4.79
C THR A 385 -4.73 41.57 -3.40
N LYS A 386 -3.60 41.28 -2.72
CA LYS A 386 -3.28 41.77 -1.37
C LYS A 386 -2.34 42.99 -1.35
N VAL A 387 -1.83 43.41 -2.50
CA VAL A 387 -0.98 44.60 -2.60
C VAL A 387 -1.80 45.85 -2.28
N LYS A 388 -1.46 46.55 -1.18
CA LYS A 388 -2.16 47.78 -0.77
C LYS A 388 -2.10 48.83 -1.87
N ALA A 389 -3.28 49.34 -2.25
CA ALA A 389 -3.36 50.51 -3.11
C ALA A 389 -2.65 51.70 -2.49
N SER A 390 -1.87 52.44 -3.26
CA SER A 390 -1.43 53.77 -2.84
C SER A 390 -2.63 54.67 -2.66
N LYS A 391 -2.56 55.64 -1.75
CA LYS A 391 -3.68 56.51 -1.31
C LYS A 391 -4.53 57.19 -2.41
N LYS A 392 -4.23 56.96 -3.69
CA LYS A 392 -4.90 57.58 -4.84
C LYS A 392 -5.47 56.64 -5.89
N LYS A 393 -5.30 55.29 -5.80
CA LYS A 393 -5.88 54.34 -6.76
C LYS A 393 -6.30 53.05 -6.06
N LYS A 394 -7.53 52.54 -6.27
CA LYS A 394 -7.93 51.16 -5.93
C LYS A 394 -6.88 50.18 -6.46
N ALA A 395 -6.56 49.16 -5.71
CA ALA A 395 -5.62 48.15 -6.18
C ALA A 395 -6.10 47.59 -7.54
N PRO A 396 -5.36 47.81 -8.62
CA PRO A 396 -5.88 47.53 -9.97
C PRO A 396 -6.18 46.05 -10.19
N TYR A 397 -5.65 45.18 -9.35
CA TYR A 397 -5.82 43.72 -9.45
C TYR A 397 -7.06 43.16 -8.75
N MET A 398 -7.69 43.92 -7.82
CA MET A 398 -8.96 43.52 -7.21
C MET A 398 -10.11 43.51 -8.27
N ALA A 399 -10.07 44.41 -9.23
CA ALA A 399 -11.04 44.41 -10.31
C ALA A 399 -11.08 43.13 -11.13
N SER A 400 -9.95 42.48 -11.30
CA SER A 400 -9.84 41.19 -12.01
C SER A 400 -10.54 40.05 -11.26
N LEU A 401 -10.41 40.02 -9.92
CA LEU A 401 -11.13 39.04 -9.09
C LEU A 401 -12.63 39.35 -9.02
N GLU A 402 -13.00 40.62 -8.97
CA GLU A 402 -14.40 41.08 -8.99
C GLU A 402 -15.12 40.64 -10.27
N GLN A 403 -14.44 40.57 -11.42
CA GLN A 403 -15.04 40.03 -12.65
C GLN A 403 -15.43 38.55 -12.47
N VAL A 404 -14.60 37.72 -11.86
CA VAL A 404 -14.94 36.32 -11.55
C VAL A 404 -16.09 36.27 -10.55
N ARG A 405 -16.05 37.13 -9.51
CA ARG A 405 -17.11 37.21 -8.50
C ARG A 405 -18.47 37.52 -9.09
N SER A 406 -18.55 38.44 -10.07
CA SER A 406 -19.80 38.83 -10.73
C SER A 406 -20.43 37.71 -11.57
N LEU A 407 -19.65 36.70 -11.96
CA LEU A 407 -20.12 35.52 -12.70
C LEU A 407 -20.64 34.39 -11.80
N ILE A 408 -20.36 34.46 -10.48
CA ILE A 408 -20.73 33.43 -9.52
C ILE A 408 -22.10 33.72 -8.94
N THR A 409 -22.98 32.71 -8.99
CA THR A 409 -24.31 32.72 -8.37
C THR A 409 -24.42 31.51 -7.44
N ASP A 410 -25.49 31.43 -6.65
CA ASP A 410 -25.75 30.31 -5.73
C ASP A 410 -25.74 28.93 -6.38
N THR A 411 -25.88 28.88 -7.72
CA THR A 411 -25.80 27.63 -8.49
C THR A 411 -24.41 26.96 -8.36
N ILE A 412 -23.38 27.71 -7.99
CA ILE A 412 -22.02 27.18 -7.78
C ILE A 412 -21.97 26.15 -6.64
N PHE A 413 -22.81 26.32 -5.60
CA PHE A 413 -22.90 25.38 -4.47
C PHE A 413 -23.44 24.01 -4.87
N SER A 414 -24.19 23.93 -6.00
CA SER A 414 -24.60 22.65 -6.58
C SER A 414 -23.66 22.11 -7.65
N GLY A 415 -22.45 22.67 -7.75
CA GLY A 415 -21.44 22.29 -8.75
C GLY A 415 -21.80 22.75 -10.18
N ARG A 416 -22.75 23.67 -10.33
CA ARG A 416 -23.20 24.21 -11.64
C ARG A 416 -22.60 25.59 -11.87
N PHE A 417 -21.35 25.64 -12.27
CA PHE A 417 -20.68 26.86 -12.67
C PHE A 417 -20.36 26.81 -14.16
N SER A 418 -20.89 27.73 -14.94
CA SER A 418 -20.54 27.94 -16.34
C SER A 418 -20.38 29.43 -16.59
N TYR A 419 -19.50 29.80 -17.47
CA TYR A 419 -19.25 31.20 -17.86
C TYR A 419 -18.79 31.27 -19.31
N ASP A 420 -19.04 32.39 -19.99
CA ASP A 420 -18.40 32.71 -21.26
C ASP A 420 -17.03 33.34 -20.97
N SER A 421 -16.00 32.79 -21.55
CA SER A 421 -14.62 33.28 -21.40
C SER A 421 -14.44 34.73 -21.85
N ASN A 422 -15.28 35.21 -22.74
CA ASN A 422 -15.28 36.60 -23.23
C ASN A 422 -15.76 37.63 -22.18
N GLN A 423 -16.49 37.17 -21.16
CA GLN A 423 -16.90 38.02 -20.03
C GLN A 423 -15.74 38.41 -19.11
N ILE A 424 -14.62 37.68 -19.18
CA ILE A 424 -13.40 38.01 -18.42
C ILE A 424 -12.43 38.72 -19.35
N THR A 425 -12.43 40.02 -19.28
CA THR A 425 -11.62 40.93 -20.14
C THR A 425 -10.33 41.37 -19.49
N ASP A 426 -10.29 41.41 -18.15
CA ASP A 426 -9.12 41.80 -17.39
C ASP A 426 -8.15 40.62 -17.24
N MET A 427 -7.05 40.67 -17.97
CA MET A 427 -6.03 39.65 -18.02
C MET A 427 -4.83 39.93 -17.11
N ARG A 428 -4.90 40.95 -16.28
CA ARG A 428 -3.83 41.23 -15.30
C ARG A 428 -3.68 40.05 -14.35
N PRO A 429 -2.45 39.76 -13.94
CA PRO A 429 -2.21 38.62 -13.05
C PRO A 429 -2.82 38.84 -11.67
N LEU A 430 -3.46 37.80 -11.12
CA LEU A 430 -3.91 37.77 -9.72
C LEU A 430 -2.72 37.49 -8.80
N PHE A 431 -1.81 36.63 -9.22
CA PHE A 431 -0.58 36.34 -8.52
C PHE A 431 0.53 35.84 -9.46
N ARG A 432 1.75 35.84 -8.96
CA ARG A 432 2.95 35.30 -9.61
C ARG A 432 3.66 34.30 -8.68
N ILE A 433 4.18 33.22 -9.25
CA ILE A 433 5.14 32.33 -8.58
C ILE A 433 6.27 32.04 -9.53
N GLY A 434 7.52 32.28 -9.11
CA GLY A 434 8.68 32.21 -9.96
C GLY A 434 8.50 33.05 -11.24
N ASP A 435 8.60 32.40 -12.39
CA ASP A 435 8.41 32.99 -13.72
C ASP A 435 6.96 32.90 -14.24
N ARG A 436 6.06 32.18 -13.55
CA ARG A 436 4.66 31.99 -14.00
C ARG A 436 3.70 32.99 -13.35
N GLN A 437 2.78 33.49 -14.15
CA GLN A 437 1.70 34.40 -13.72
C GLN A 437 0.36 33.76 -14.00
N TYR A 438 -0.60 34.02 -13.09
CA TYR A 438 -1.94 33.46 -13.16
C TYR A 438 -2.99 34.56 -13.07
N ASN A 439 -4.02 34.52 -13.95
CA ASN A 439 -5.03 35.54 -14.09
C ASN A 439 -6.45 35.03 -13.81
N SER A 440 -7.43 35.93 -13.86
CA SER A 440 -8.84 35.66 -13.58
C SER A 440 -9.46 34.59 -14.49
N ARG A 441 -9.04 34.50 -15.77
CA ARG A 441 -9.56 33.49 -16.70
C ARG A 441 -9.12 32.10 -16.32
N GLN A 442 -7.87 31.97 -15.85
CA GLN A 442 -7.34 30.69 -15.34
C GLN A 442 -8.03 30.29 -14.03
N PHE A 443 -8.34 31.25 -13.15
CA PHE A 443 -9.09 30.98 -11.93
C PHE A 443 -10.53 30.55 -12.23
N ALA A 444 -11.24 31.23 -13.12
CA ALA A 444 -12.59 30.85 -13.55
C ALA A 444 -12.62 29.45 -14.19
N ARG A 445 -11.57 29.12 -14.99
CA ARG A 445 -11.39 27.77 -15.53
C ARG A 445 -11.19 26.75 -14.42
N TYR A 446 -10.38 27.07 -13.40
CA TYR A 446 -10.17 26.21 -12.24
C TYR A 446 -11.47 25.92 -11.51
N LEU A 447 -12.30 26.94 -11.23
CA LEU A 447 -13.63 26.77 -10.61
C LEU A 447 -14.53 25.84 -11.43
N ARG A 448 -14.53 25.99 -12.77
CA ARG A 448 -15.33 25.15 -13.67
C ARG A 448 -14.87 23.69 -13.69
N MET A 449 -13.55 23.45 -13.64
CA MET A 449 -12.98 22.10 -13.70
C MET A 449 -13.04 21.38 -12.34
N ASN A 450 -12.88 22.14 -11.24
CA ASN A 450 -12.85 21.61 -9.87
C ASN A 450 -14.18 21.90 -9.16
N LYS A 451 -15.26 21.37 -9.71
CA LYS A 451 -16.61 21.52 -9.15
C LYS A 451 -16.68 20.87 -7.76
N LYS A 452 -17.25 21.61 -6.81
CA LYS A 452 -17.54 21.10 -5.46
C LYS A 452 -19.02 21.35 -5.15
N ILE A 453 -19.71 20.33 -4.63
CA ILE A 453 -20.99 20.51 -3.98
C ILE A 453 -20.70 21.04 -2.57
N HIS A 454 -21.30 22.16 -2.24
CA HIS A 454 -21.08 22.85 -0.99
C HIS A 454 -22.42 23.28 -0.37
N ARG A 455 -22.49 23.38 0.95
CA ARG A 455 -23.64 24.01 1.60
C ARG A 455 -23.65 25.49 1.24
N PRO A 456 -24.83 26.10 0.96
CA PRO A 456 -24.92 27.53 0.72
C PRO A 456 -24.25 28.33 1.84
N CYS A 457 -23.45 29.31 1.43
CA CYS A 457 -22.77 30.23 2.34
C CYS A 457 -22.61 31.60 1.66
N ASP A 458 -21.97 32.55 2.32
CA ASP A 458 -21.62 33.81 1.70
C ASP A 458 -20.70 33.58 0.49
N LEU A 459 -21.04 34.19 -0.64
CA LEU A 459 -20.33 34.00 -1.91
C LEU A 459 -18.91 34.57 -1.90
N ASP A 460 -18.63 35.60 -1.08
CA ASP A 460 -17.31 36.19 -0.98
C ASP A 460 -16.41 35.33 -0.13
N VAL A 461 -16.96 34.72 0.93
CA VAL A 461 -16.25 33.70 1.74
C VAL A 461 -15.89 32.51 0.88
N TYR A 462 -16.85 31.96 0.13
CA TYR A 462 -16.64 30.86 -0.81
C TYR A 462 -15.58 31.18 -1.87
N LEU A 463 -15.67 32.37 -2.50
CA LEU A 463 -14.72 32.78 -3.52
C LEU A 463 -13.30 32.86 -2.97
N ASN A 464 -13.14 33.43 -1.76
CA ASN A 464 -11.84 33.53 -1.12
C ASN A 464 -11.24 32.17 -0.79
N GLU A 465 -12.03 31.24 -0.27
CA GLU A 465 -11.61 29.86 -0.02
C GLU A 465 -11.12 29.19 -1.33
N ARG A 466 -11.95 29.27 -2.39
CA ARG A 466 -11.63 28.71 -3.71
C ARG A 466 -10.41 29.37 -4.35
N TYR A 467 -10.20 30.67 -4.10
CA TYR A 467 -9.02 31.37 -4.58
C TYR A 467 -7.76 30.88 -3.89
N MET A 468 -7.78 30.68 -2.56
CA MET A 468 -6.65 30.12 -1.83
C MET A 468 -6.33 28.71 -2.30
N GLU A 469 -7.33 27.86 -2.51
CA GLU A 469 -7.13 26.53 -3.09
C GLU A 469 -6.48 26.59 -4.48
N PHE A 470 -6.92 27.53 -5.32
CA PHE A 470 -6.30 27.75 -6.65
C PHE A 470 -4.84 28.17 -6.55
N VAL A 471 -4.54 29.10 -5.65
CA VAL A 471 -3.16 29.54 -5.38
C VAL A 471 -2.31 28.35 -4.95
N ASP A 472 -2.76 27.58 -3.96
CA ASP A 472 -2.00 26.45 -3.42
C ASP A 472 -1.81 25.35 -4.47
N ALA A 473 -2.84 25.04 -5.27
CA ALA A 473 -2.72 24.09 -6.38
C ALA A 473 -1.68 24.55 -7.42
N LYS A 474 -1.61 25.85 -7.74
CA LYS A 474 -0.64 26.37 -8.71
C LYS A 474 0.76 26.50 -8.16
N VAL A 475 0.90 26.70 -6.86
CA VAL A 475 2.20 26.65 -6.17
C VAL A 475 2.76 25.21 -6.21
N LEU A 476 1.93 24.22 -5.92
CA LEU A 476 2.33 22.80 -6.00
C LEU A 476 2.67 22.38 -7.43
N GLU A 477 1.87 22.78 -8.41
CA GLU A 477 2.13 22.52 -9.84
C GLU A 477 3.47 23.15 -10.28
N TYR A 478 3.78 24.34 -9.78
CA TYR A 478 5.07 24.97 -10.06
C TYR A 478 6.22 24.21 -9.40
N ALA A 479 6.11 23.90 -8.11
CA ALA A 479 7.12 23.13 -7.40
C ALA A 479 7.37 21.76 -8.03
N ASP A 480 6.30 21.04 -8.40
CA ASP A 480 6.39 19.77 -9.12
C ASP A 480 7.12 19.91 -10.45
N SER A 481 6.86 20.98 -11.22
CA SER A 481 7.53 21.23 -12.49
C SER A 481 9.03 21.56 -12.35
N ARG A 482 9.48 21.87 -11.15
CA ARG A 482 10.89 22.19 -10.82
C ARG A 482 11.62 21.06 -10.11
N LEU A 483 10.90 19.97 -9.78
CA LEU A 483 11.37 18.97 -8.83
C LEU A 483 12.67 18.30 -9.25
N GLU A 484 12.84 17.96 -10.53
CA GLU A 484 14.07 17.35 -11.05
C GLU A 484 15.27 18.30 -11.02
N GLN A 485 15.01 19.61 -11.07
CA GLN A 485 16.07 20.63 -11.01
C GLN A 485 16.44 20.98 -9.58
N ASP A 486 15.44 21.00 -8.70
CA ASP A 486 15.59 21.43 -7.31
C ASP A 486 16.00 20.28 -6.38
N ASN A 487 15.83 19.05 -6.83
CA ASN A 487 16.21 17.81 -6.13
C ASN A 487 16.95 16.88 -7.09
N PRO A 488 18.31 16.92 -7.09
CA PRO A 488 19.12 16.09 -7.96
C PRO A 488 18.86 14.58 -7.81
N GLU A 489 18.62 14.09 -6.59
CA GLU A 489 18.33 12.68 -6.31
C GLU A 489 17.02 12.24 -6.99
N PHE A 490 16.00 13.08 -6.96
CA PHE A 490 14.76 12.81 -7.68
C PHE A 490 14.98 12.81 -9.19
N GLY A 491 15.78 13.76 -9.71
CA GLY A 491 16.15 13.83 -11.13
C GLY A 491 16.87 12.55 -11.59
N GLU A 492 17.80 12.04 -10.79
CA GLU A 492 18.50 10.77 -11.05
C GLU A 492 17.52 9.59 -11.04
N LEU A 493 16.66 9.51 -10.05
CA LEU A 493 15.65 8.46 -9.95
C LEU A 493 14.73 8.41 -11.18
N ILE A 494 14.24 9.54 -11.65
CA ILE A 494 13.40 9.62 -12.85
C ILE A 494 14.18 9.24 -14.11
N ASN A 495 15.47 9.60 -14.19
CA ASN A 495 16.31 9.16 -15.30
C ASN A 495 16.56 7.64 -15.28
N GLU A 496 16.75 7.03 -14.12
CA GLU A 496 16.86 5.57 -14.00
C GLU A 496 15.59 4.87 -14.53
N TYR A 497 14.42 5.34 -14.15
CA TYR A 497 13.14 4.81 -14.67
C TYR A 497 13.01 5.00 -16.18
N ARG A 498 13.34 6.20 -16.69
CA ARG A 498 13.35 6.48 -18.14
C ARG A 498 14.26 5.52 -18.88
N HIS A 499 15.50 5.36 -18.42
CA HIS A 499 16.46 4.45 -19.02
C HIS A 499 15.98 3.00 -18.97
N GLY A 500 15.38 2.57 -17.87
CA GLY A 500 14.77 1.24 -17.73
C GLY A 500 13.69 0.98 -18.78
N LEU A 501 12.74 1.91 -18.93
CA LEU A 501 11.68 1.81 -19.94
C LEU A 501 12.25 1.80 -21.38
N MET A 502 13.22 2.65 -21.64
CA MET A 502 13.87 2.71 -22.97
C MET A 502 14.63 1.42 -23.29
N ILE A 503 15.37 0.86 -22.35
CA ILE A 503 16.09 -0.41 -22.52
C ILE A 503 15.13 -1.58 -22.71
N PHE A 504 14.03 -1.61 -21.98
CA PHE A 504 12.98 -2.61 -22.15
C PHE A 504 12.42 -2.56 -23.59
N ALA A 505 11.99 -1.38 -24.03
CA ALA A 505 11.46 -1.18 -25.38
C ALA A 505 12.50 -1.46 -26.47
N TYR A 506 13.78 -1.14 -26.22
CA TYR A 506 14.89 -1.47 -27.09
C TYR A 506 15.07 -2.98 -27.24
N ASN A 507 15.15 -3.71 -26.12
CA ASN A 507 15.31 -5.16 -26.10
C ASN A 507 14.11 -5.87 -26.75
N ASP A 508 12.89 -5.39 -26.50
CA ASP A 508 11.71 -5.93 -27.16
C ASP A 508 11.86 -5.84 -28.70
N LYS A 509 12.26 -4.69 -29.21
CA LYS A 509 12.39 -4.46 -30.65
C LYS A 509 13.59 -5.18 -31.27
N ALA A 510 14.75 -5.15 -30.61
CA ALA A 510 16.00 -5.67 -31.15
C ALA A 510 16.22 -7.16 -30.93
N VAL A 511 15.59 -7.75 -29.89
CA VAL A 511 15.82 -9.13 -29.46
C VAL A 511 14.51 -9.93 -29.43
N TRP A 512 13.58 -9.59 -28.54
CA TRP A 512 12.44 -10.46 -28.23
C TRP A 512 11.43 -10.54 -29.37
N SER A 513 10.95 -9.41 -29.87
CA SER A 513 10.04 -9.38 -31.03
C SER A 513 10.75 -9.86 -32.31
N GLN A 514 12.05 -9.61 -32.44
CA GLN A 514 12.84 -10.13 -33.57
C GLN A 514 12.94 -11.66 -33.51
N SER A 515 13.24 -12.25 -32.37
CA SER A 515 13.35 -13.71 -32.20
C SER A 515 12.05 -14.46 -32.56
N LEU A 516 10.90 -13.84 -32.31
CA LEU A 516 9.59 -14.42 -32.62
C LEU A 516 9.22 -14.29 -34.10
N LYS A 517 9.71 -13.27 -34.81
CA LYS A 517 9.42 -12.98 -36.21
C LYS A 517 10.39 -13.69 -37.18
N ASP A 518 11.62 -13.87 -36.75
CA ASP A 518 12.69 -14.45 -37.56
C ASP A 518 12.69 -15.99 -37.51
N SER A 519 11.66 -16.62 -38.07
CA SER A 519 11.57 -18.06 -38.12
C SER A 519 12.72 -18.74 -38.88
N ALA A 520 13.26 -18.08 -39.90
CA ALA A 520 14.38 -18.62 -40.70
C ALA A 520 15.70 -18.57 -39.92
N GLY A 521 15.98 -17.45 -39.23
CA GLY A 521 17.14 -17.31 -38.37
C GLY A 521 17.08 -18.26 -37.16
N PHE A 522 15.90 -18.40 -36.55
CA PHE A 522 15.69 -19.33 -35.43
C PHE A 522 15.95 -20.79 -35.90
N LYS A 523 15.42 -21.20 -37.06
CA LYS A 523 15.66 -22.53 -37.59
C LYS A 523 17.14 -22.77 -37.91
N ALA A 524 17.80 -21.82 -38.54
CA ALA A 524 19.23 -21.90 -38.82
C ALA A 524 20.09 -21.94 -37.54
N PHE A 525 19.68 -21.23 -36.49
CA PHE A 525 20.32 -21.31 -35.18
C PHE A 525 20.15 -22.71 -34.57
N TYR A 526 18.93 -23.25 -34.55
CA TYR A 526 18.66 -24.61 -34.07
C TYR A 526 19.52 -25.64 -34.82
N ASP A 527 19.53 -25.61 -36.17
CA ASP A 527 20.27 -26.59 -36.99
C ASP A 527 21.80 -26.53 -36.71
N ARG A 528 22.31 -25.37 -36.27
CA ARG A 528 23.70 -25.19 -35.91
C ARG A 528 24.00 -25.71 -34.50
N VAL A 529 23.15 -25.44 -33.50
CA VAL A 529 23.46 -25.70 -32.08
C VAL A 529 23.00 -27.06 -31.64
N SER A 530 21.86 -27.59 -32.14
CA SER A 530 21.32 -28.85 -31.69
C SER A 530 22.27 -30.04 -31.82
N PRO A 531 23.13 -30.15 -32.87
CA PRO A 531 24.13 -31.24 -32.97
C PRO A 531 25.29 -31.13 -31.99
N GLN A 532 25.42 -29.97 -31.29
CA GLN A 532 26.52 -29.72 -30.37
C GLN A 532 26.14 -30.13 -28.90
N HIS A 533 24.86 -30.33 -28.63
CA HIS A 533 24.40 -30.74 -27.32
C HIS A 533 24.80 -32.19 -27.01
N SER A 534 25.23 -32.43 -25.77
CA SER A 534 25.62 -33.74 -25.26
C SER A 534 24.78 -34.13 -24.05
N TYR A 535 24.29 -35.33 -24.00
CA TYR A 535 23.54 -35.85 -22.86
C TYR A 535 24.37 -35.91 -21.57
N ASP A 536 25.70 -36.04 -21.73
CA ASP A 536 26.63 -36.09 -20.58
C ASP A 536 26.96 -34.69 -20.01
N ASP A 537 26.58 -33.62 -20.71
CA ASP A 537 26.71 -32.26 -20.21
C ASP A 537 25.46 -31.88 -19.39
N THR A 538 25.64 -31.58 -18.12
CA THR A 538 24.56 -31.19 -17.22
C THR A 538 23.85 -29.90 -17.65
N ASN A 539 24.53 -29.00 -18.39
CA ASN A 539 23.94 -27.78 -18.90
C ASN A 539 22.98 -28.06 -20.08
N ASP A 540 23.20 -29.16 -20.77
CA ASP A 540 22.38 -29.58 -21.91
C ASP A 540 21.18 -30.45 -21.54
N ALA A 541 21.04 -30.84 -20.27
CA ALA A 541 19.99 -31.73 -19.80
C ALA A 541 18.58 -31.33 -20.23
N VAL A 542 18.30 -30.02 -20.37
CA VAL A 542 17.00 -29.49 -20.79
C VAL A 542 16.65 -29.81 -22.24
N TYR A 543 17.62 -30.08 -23.07
CA TYR A 543 17.47 -30.40 -24.50
C TYR A 543 17.25 -31.90 -24.75
N PHE A 544 17.41 -32.75 -23.75
CA PHE A 544 17.24 -34.17 -23.87
C PHE A 544 15.99 -34.69 -23.12
N TRP A 545 15.36 -35.68 -23.74
CA TRP A 545 14.54 -36.64 -22.98
C TRP A 545 15.48 -37.55 -22.23
N ASN A 546 15.24 -37.74 -20.96
CA ASN A 546 15.96 -38.74 -20.18
C ASN A 546 15.52 -40.17 -20.54
N HIS A 547 16.04 -41.20 -19.89
CA HIS A 547 15.50 -42.57 -20.09
C HIS A 547 14.01 -42.56 -19.89
N ARG A 548 13.28 -43.09 -20.87
CA ARG A 548 11.81 -43.20 -20.86
C ARG A 548 11.38 -44.66 -20.99
N ALA A 549 10.27 -45.01 -20.37
CA ALA A 549 9.66 -46.33 -20.54
C ALA A 549 8.25 -46.18 -21.11
N ARG A 550 7.94 -46.97 -22.14
CA ARG A 550 6.57 -47.15 -22.61
C ARG A 550 5.90 -48.17 -21.71
N VAL A 551 4.92 -47.72 -20.94
CA VAL A 551 4.25 -48.53 -19.90
C VAL A 551 2.77 -48.60 -20.19
N ALA A 552 2.27 -49.80 -20.39
CA ALA A 552 0.83 -50.03 -20.39
C ALA A 552 0.37 -50.28 -18.94
N VAL A 553 -0.59 -49.51 -18.50
CA VAL A 553 -1.17 -49.55 -17.16
C VAL A 553 -2.52 -50.24 -17.25
N VAL A 554 -2.60 -51.45 -16.71
CA VAL A 554 -3.86 -52.20 -16.60
C VAL A 554 -4.37 -52.09 -15.18
N THR A 555 -5.46 -51.36 -14.96
CA THR A 555 -6.06 -51.19 -13.63
C THR A 555 -7.31 -52.02 -13.52
N ILE A 556 -7.48 -52.72 -12.41
CA ILE A 556 -8.62 -53.59 -12.12
C ILE A 556 -9.21 -53.16 -10.78
N ASP A 557 -10.45 -52.76 -10.80
CA ASP A 557 -11.20 -52.33 -9.60
C ASP A 557 -11.61 -53.52 -8.74
N ASP A 558 -11.60 -53.38 -7.41
CA ASP A 558 -12.02 -54.45 -6.49
C ASP A 558 -13.43 -54.94 -6.73
N SER A 559 -14.31 -54.07 -7.20
CA SER A 559 -15.69 -54.42 -7.56
C SER A 559 -15.79 -55.40 -8.75
N ALA A 560 -14.71 -55.53 -9.53
CA ALA A 560 -14.64 -56.54 -10.62
C ALA A 560 -14.75 -57.98 -10.10
N CYS A 561 -14.50 -58.20 -8.81
CA CYS A 561 -14.50 -59.54 -8.19
C CYS A 561 -13.62 -60.56 -8.94
N LEU A 562 -12.50 -60.09 -9.51
CA LEU A 562 -11.52 -60.93 -10.22
C LEU A 562 -10.28 -61.09 -9.31
N LYS A 563 -9.92 -62.34 -9.00
CA LYS A 563 -8.74 -62.61 -8.15
C LYS A 563 -7.46 -62.14 -8.84
N PRO A 564 -6.53 -61.43 -8.10
CA PRO A 564 -5.27 -60.93 -8.65
C PRO A 564 -4.47 -62.01 -9.42
N SER A 565 -4.31 -63.19 -8.84
CA SER A 565 -3.56 -64.30 -9.48
C SER A 565 -4.15 -64.78 -10.79
N LYS A 566 -5.46 -64.65 -10.96
CA LYS A 566 -6.15 -65.02 -12.21
C LYS A 566 -5.99 -63.93 -13.26
N ALA A 567 -6.08 -62.66 -12.84
CA ALA A 567 -5.82 -61.50 -13.71
C ALA A 567 -4.38 -61.51 -14.21
N GLU A 568 -3.42 -61.74 -13.31
CA GLU A 568 -2.01 -61.82 -13.65
C GLU A 568 -1.70 -62.85 -14.72
N LYS A 569 -2.30 -64.06 -14.59
CA LYS A 569 -2.15 -65.12 -15.62
C LYS A 569 -2.65 -64.68 -16.99
N ILE A 570 -3.73 -63.89 -17.04
CA ILE A 570 -4.30 -63.40 -18.32
C ILE A 570 -3.37 -62.33 -18.89
N VAL A 571 -2.93 -61.37 -18.05
CA VAL A 571 -2.01 -60.32 -18.47
C VAL A 571 -0.70 -60.92 -18.98
N ARG A 572 -0.06 -61.82 -18.24
CA ARG A 572 1.18 -62.50 -18.64
C ARG A 572 1.01 -63.26 -19.94
N LYS A 573 -0.07 -64.04 -20.07
CA LYS A 573 -0.38 -64.78 -21.32
C LYS A 573 -0.61 -63.81 -22.49
N GLY A 574 -1.29 -62.71 -22.28
CA GLY A 574 -1.52 -61.69 -23.31
C GLY A 574 -0.22 -61.08 -23.80
N VAL A 575 0.67 -60.68 -22.86
CA VAL A 575 1.99 -60.14 -23.19
C VAL A 575 2.86 -61.16 -23.92
N GLU A 576 2.93 -62.41 -23.43
CA GLU A 576 3.69 -63.51 -24.06
C GLU A 576 3.22 -63.82 -25.50
N LYS A 577 1.91 -63.73 -25.73
CA LYS A 577 1.31 -63.98 -27.05
C LYS A 577 1.19 -62.74 -27.94
N GLY A 578 1.69 -61.58 -27.50
CA GLY A 578 1.64 -60.33 -28.27
C GLY A 578 0.24 -59.77 -28.49
N TRP A 579 -0.70 -60.02 -27.57
CA TRP A 579 -2.06 -59.49 -27.69
C TRP A 579 -2.02 -57.95 -27.61
N SER A 580 -2.96 -57.31 -28.32
CA SER A 580 -3.18 -55.89 -28.14
C SER A 580 -3.69 -55.57 -26.73
N LEU A 581 -3.46 -54.37 -26.23
CA LEU A 581 -3.94 -53.97 -24.91
C LEU A 581 -5.46 -54.07 -24.75
N ASN A 582 -6.21 -53.81 -25.85
CA ASN A 582 -7.65 -54.00 -25.88
C ASN A 582 -8.01 -55.48 -25.77
N SER A 583 -7.28 -56.39 -26.41
CA SER A 583 -7.49 -57.84 -26.31
C SER A 583 -7.20 -58.36 -24.90
N ILE A 584 -6.24 -57.75 -24.19
CA ILE A 584 -5.99 -58.05 -22.77
C ILE A 584 -7.15 -57.53 -21.92
N LYS A 585 -7.66 -56.29 -22.16
CA LYS A 585 -8.84 -55.73 -21.51
C LYS A 585 -10.06 -56.66 -21.68
N ASP A 586 -10.36 -57.06 -22.90
CA ASP A 586 -11.49 -57.94 -23.22
C ASP A 586 -11.40 -59.30 -22.51
N ALA A 587 -10.21 -59.92 -22.53
CA ALA A 587 -9.96 -61.20 -21.86
C ALA A 587 -10.09 -61.09 -20.31
N LEU A 588 -9.80 -59.93 -19.73
CA LEU A 588 -10.03 -59.66 -18.32
C LEU A 588 -11.50 -59.42 -18.04
N LEU A 589 -12.18 -58.62 -18.85
CA LEU A 589 -13.64 -58.36 -18.76
C LEU A 589 -14.48 -59.64 -18.86
N ASP A 590 -14.09 -60.59 -19.73
CA ASP A 590 -14.72 -61.91 -19.82
C ASP A 590 -14.69 -62.69 -18.49
N LYS A 591 -13.80 -62.38 -17.58
CA LYS A 591 -13.66 -63.06 -16.29
C LYS A 591 -14.20 -62.23 -15.12
N VAL A 592 -14.65 -61.00 -15.38
CA VAL A 592 -15.34 -60.16 -14.38
C VAL A 592 -16.71 -60.75 -14.05
N SER A 593 -17.09 -60.75 -12.81
CA SER A 593 -18.37 -61.29 -12.36
C SER A 593 -19.50 -60.32 -12.63
N LYS A 594 -20.25 -60.52 -13.73
CA LYS A 594 -21.41 -59.70 -14.12
C LYS A 594 -22.51 -59.58 -13.05
N LYS A 595 -22.55 -60.50 -12.07
CA LYS A 595 -23.53 -60.46 -10.95
C LYS A 595 -23.06 -59.70 -9.72
N LYS A 596 -21.77 -59.44 -9.60
CA LYS A 596 -21.14 -58.85 -8.39
C LYS A 596 -20.37 -57.55 -8.68
N CYS A 597 -20.16 -57.24 -9.94
CA CYS A 597 -19.44 -56.01 -10.34
C CYS A 597 -20.37 -54.83 -10.25
N THR A 598 -19.93 -53.75 -9.53
CA THR A 598 -20.65 -52.50 -9.34
C THR A 598 -20.02 -51.32 -10.06
N ALA A 599 -18.81 -51.46 -10.61
CA ALA A 599 -18.15 -50.41 -11.38
C ALA A 599 -18.63 -50.38 -12.84
N GLU A 600 -18.76 -49.18 -13.39
CA GLU A 600 -19.06 -48.97 -14.84
C GLU A 600 -17.88 -49.45 -15.70
N GLU A 601 -16.65 -49.17 -15.30
CA GLU A 601 -15.44 -49.63 -15.96
C GLU A 601 -14.52 -50.41 -14.99
N PRO A 602 -14.80 -51.72 -14.79
CA PRO A 602 -14.03 -52.50 -13.81
C PRO A 602 -12.60 -52.84 -14.26
N VAL A 603 -12.28 -52.62 -15.53
CA VAL A 603 -10.93 -52.81 -16.09
C VAL A 603 -10.62 -51.64 -17.01
N THR A 604 -9.56 -50.88 -16.71
CA THR A 604 -9.03 -49.85 -17.60
C THR A 604 -7.65 -50.21 -18.10
N VAL A 605 -7.32 -49.75 -19.29
CA VAL A 605 -5.99 -49.94 -19.90
C VAL A 605 -5.57 -48.63 -20.53
N GLU A 606 -4.42 -48.14 -20.10
CA GLU A 606 -3.82 -46.88 -20.58
C GLU A 606 -2.37 -47.13 -21.00
N LEU A 607 -1.94 -46.48 -22.07
CA LEU A 607 -0.53 -46.45 -22.47
C LEU A 607 0.09 -45.12 -22.06
N GLN A 608 1.14 -45.17 -21.27
CA GLN A 608 1.86 -44.00 -20.80
C GLN A 608 3.35 -44.05 -21.18
N LEU A 609 3.92 -42.91 -21.46
CA LEU A 609 5.36 -42.73 -21.60
C LEU A 609 5.87 -42.10 -20.33
N VAL A 610 6.69 -42.82 -19.58
CA VAL A 610 7.21 -42.43 -18.25
C VAL A 610 8.68 -42.12 -18.37
N GLU A 611 9.11 -40.98 -17.85
CA GLU A 611 10.53 -40.56 -17.82
C GLU A 611 11.15 -40.86 -16.45
N VAL A 612 12.47 -41.17 -16.42
CA VAL A 612 13.24 -41.34 -15.18
C VAL A 612 13.14 -40.07 -14.33
N GLY A 613 12.88 -40.26 -13.03
CA GLY A 613 12.60 -39.15 -12.11
C GLY A 613 11.11 -38.96 -11.82
N ASN A 614 10.22 -39.45 -12.66
CA ASN A 614 8.79 -39.50 -12.37
C ASN A 614 8.46 -40.79 -11.58
N GLN A 615 8.74 -40.79 -10.29
CA GLN A 615 8.67 -41.96 -9.38
C GLN A 615 7.25 -42.47 -9.09
N ASN A 616 6.22 -41.82 -9.65
CA ASN A 616 4.81 -42.20 -9.35
C ASN A 616 4.36 -43.52 -9.99
N LEU A 617 5.04 -43.99 -11.02
CA LEU A 617 4.63 -45.18 -11.72
C LEU A 617 5.65 -46.33 -11.65
N LEU A 618 6.95 -46.07 -11.90
CA LEU A 618 8.01 -47.06 -11.88
C LEU A 618 9.02 -46.79 -10.75
N THR A 619 9.41 -47.84 -10.04
CA THR A 619 10.52 -47.78 -9.08
C THR A 619 11.86 -48.03 -9.80
N ASN A 620 13.00 -47.68 -9.14
CA ASN A 620 14.36 -47.79 -9.71
C ASN A 620 14.71 -49.19 -10.28
N ASN A 621 14.10 -50.26 -9.79
CA ASN A 621 14.34 -51.62 -10.23
C ASN A 621 13.43 -52.13 -11.37
N GLU A 622 12.55 -51.26 -11.88
CA GLU A 622 11.50 -51.64 -12.87
C GLU A 622 11.75 -51.06 -14.27
N TRP A 623 12.92 -50.49 -14.48
CA TRP A 623 13.36 -49.96 -15.76
C TRP A 623 13.88 -51.07 -16.72
N SER A 624 13.06 -52.13 -16.86
CA SER A 624 13.32 -53.22 -17.80
C SER A 624 11.99 -53.78 -18.31
N LYS A 625 12.04 -54.39 -19.49
CA LYS A 625 10.87 -55.06 -20.07
C LYS A 625 10.32 -56.10 -19.09
N GLY A 626 9.07 -55.95 -18.71
CA GLY A 626 8.47 -56.85 -17.70
C GLY A 626 7.06 -56.45 -17.30
N ILE A 627 6.51 -57.20 -16.35
CA ILE A 627 5.17 -56.97 -15.79
C ILE A 627 5.34 -56.82 -14.27
N TYR A 628 4.94 -55.67 -13.76
CA TYR A 628 5.10 -55.25 -12.35
C TYR A 628 3.74 -55.05 -11.69
N PRO A 629 3.27 -55.98 -10.83
CA PRO A 629 2.00 -55.86 -10.15
C PRO A 629 2.08 -54.84 -9.00
N ARG A 630 0.97 -54.12 -8.75
CA ARG A 630 0.77 -53.15 -7.67
C ARG A 630 -0.59 -53.35 -7.02
N SER A 631 -0.65 -53.21 -5.71
CA SER A 631 -1.92 -53.03 -5.01
C SER A 631 -2.25 -51.52 -4.97
N THR A 632 -3.53 -51.21 -5.08
CA THR A 632 -4.07 -49.84 -4.98
C THR A 632 -5.14 -49.81 -3.92
N GLU A 633 -5.58 -48.61 -3.51
CA GLU A 633 -6.66 -48.46 -2.51
C GLU A 633 -7.99 -49.06 -2.94
N LYS A 634 -8.25 -49.19 -4.26
CA LYS A 634 -9.51 -49.65 -4.84
C LYS A 634 -9.30 -50.82 -5.82
N GLY A 635 -8.32 -51.68 -5.55
CA GLY A 635 -8.04 -52.80 -6.40
C GLY A 635 -6.56 -53.05 -6.65
N TYR A 636 -6.20 -53.38 -7.89
CA TYR A 636 -4.81 -53.63 -8.24
C TYR A 636 -4.51 -53.21 -9.68
N ARG A 637 -3.20 -53.06 -9.94
CA ARG A 637 -2.69 -52.54 -11.19
C ARG A 637 -1.54 -53.43 -11.69
N TYR A 638 -1.46 -53.62 -12.99
CA TYR A 638 -0.30 -54.22 -13.66
C TYR A 638 0.37 -53.17 -14.53
N LEU A 639 1.65 -52.91 -14.27
CA LEU A 639 2.47 -52.08 -15.10
C LEU A 639 3.22 -52.97 -16.08
N ILE A 640 2.96 -52.83 -17.34
CA ILE A 640 3.61 -53.63 -18.41
C ILE A 640 4.61 -52.70 -19.08
N VAL A 641 5.89 -52.85 -18.77
CA VAL A 641 6.94 -52.14 -19.45
C VAL A 641 7.25 -52.81 -20.77
N GLU A 642 6.78 -52.20 -21.85
CA GLU A 642 6.94 -52.75 -23.21
C GLU A 642 8.36 -52.51 -23.75
N GLN A 643 8.86 -51.31 -23.52
CA GLN A 643 10.16 -50.86 -24.04
C GLN A 643 10.75 -49.77 -23.13
N VAL A 644 12.07 -49.82 -22.96
CA VAL A 644 12.85 -48.72 -22.39
C VAL A 644 13.59 -48.00 -23.50
N LEU A 645 13.36 -46.70 -23.61
CA LEU A 645 13.99 -45.82 -24.57
C LEU A 645 15.23 -45.20 -23.97
N GLN A 646 16.30 -45.11 -24.73
CA GLN A 646 17.50 -44.40 -24.35
C GLN A 646 17.26 -42.88 -24.37
N PRO A 647 18.09 -42.09 -23.69
CA PRO A 647 18.05 -40.66 -23.82
C PRO A 647 18.11 -40.20 -25.27
N GLU A 648 17.33 -39.20 -25.58
CA GLU A 648 17.12 -38.75 -26.95
C GLU A 648 17.04 -37.23 -26.99
N LEU A 649 17.68 -36.62 -27.98
CA LEU A 649 17.58 -35.19 -28.19
C LEU A 649 16.13 -34.80 -28.54
N LYS A 650 15.57 -33.83 -27.82
CA LYS A 650 14.25 -33.29 -28.10
C LYS A 650 14.21 -32.61 -29.46
N THR A 651 13.12 -32.76 -30.16
CA THR A 651 12.87 -32.00 -31.38
C THR A 651 12.74 -30.51 -31.09
N LEU A 652 12.84 -29.67 -32.12
CA LEU A 652 12.63 -28.21 -31.99
C LEU A 652 11.28 -27.88 -31.33
N GLU A 653 10.22 -28.62 -31.68
CA GLU A 653 8.89 -28.40 -31.11
C GLU A 653 8.83 -28.76 -29.62
N GLU A 654 9.48 -29.85 -29.21
CA GLU A 654 9.48 -30.34 -27.83
C GLU A 654 10.36 -29.45 -26.90
N ALA A 655 11.44 -28.84 -27.41
CA ALA A 655 12.34 -27.99 -26.65
C ALA A 655 12.28 -26.52 -27.09
N ARG A 656 11.18 -26.11 -27.78
CA ARG A 656 11.07 -24.79 -28.41
C ARG A 656 11.38 -23.63 -27.46
N GLY A 657 10.89 -23.69 -26.22
CA GLY A 657 11.13 -22.63 -25.23
C GLY A 657 12.62 -22.45 -24.91
N PHE A 658 13.33 -23.56 -24.71
CA PHE A 658 14.78 -23.52 -24.39
C PHE A 658 15.60 -23.02 -25.58
N TYR A 659 15.29 -23.48 -26.79
CA TYR A 659 15.97 -23.00 -28.01
C TYR A 659 15.64 -21.54 -28.31
N LEU A 660 14.42 -21.07 -27.98
CA LEU A 660 14.04 -19.67 -28.16
C LEU A 660 14.82 -18.76 -27.20
N ASP A 661 14.97 -19.18 -25.95
CA ASP A 661 15.78 -18.46 -24.96
C ASP A 661 17.25 -18.39 -25.40
N ALA A 662 17.81 -19.51 -25.79
CA ALA A 662 19.17 -19.57 -26.33
C ALA A 662 19.36 -18.68 -27.60
N TYR A 663 18.33 -18.61 -28.45
CA TYR A 663 18.34 -17.77 -29.64
C TYR A 663 18.26 -16.28 -29.28
N GLN A 664 17.47 -15.92 -28.28
CA GLN A 664 17.40 -14.55 -27.76
C GLN A 664 18.76 -14.12 -27.21
N ASN A 665 19.41 -14.97 -26.42
CA ASN A 665 20.76 -14.72 -25.91
C ASN A 665 21.79 -14.55 -27.03
N TYR A 666 21.69 -15.36 -28.08
CA TYR A 666 22.54 -15.20 -29.29
C TYR A 666 22.29 -13.88 -30.01
N LEU A 667 21.03 -13.49 -30.22
CA LEU A 667 20.68 -12.21 -30.82
C LEU A 667 21.15 -11.03 -29.98
N GLU A 668 21.02 -11.12 -28.67
CA GLU A 668 21.49 -10.10 -27.75
C GLU A 668 23.03 -9.93 -27.83
N ALA A 669 23.76 -11.04 -27.78
CA ALA A 669 25.23 -10.99 -27.91
C ALA A 669 25.66 -10.39 -29.25
N LYS A 670 24.99 -10.79 -30.33
CA LYS A 670 25.24 -10.24 -31.68
C LYS A 670 24.92 -8.75 -31.72
N ASN A 671 23.82 -8.32 -31.16
CA ASN A 671 23.43 -6.91 -31.08
C ASN A 671 24.43 -6.11 -30.24
N ASN A 672 24.85 -6.60 -29.10
CA ASN A 672 25.84 -5.94 -28.25
C ASN A 672 27.16 -5.74 -28.95
N ALA A 673 27.63 -6.75 -29.71
CA ALA A 673 28.85 -6.65 -30.51
C ALA A 673 28.73 -5.56 -31.63
N ALA A 674 27.60 -5.57 -32.34
CA ALA A 674 27.32 -4.57 -33.37
C ALA A 674 27.23 -3.15 -32.81
N LEU A 675 26.66 -2.97 -31.63
CA LEU A 675 26.58 -1.66 -30.95
C LEU A 675 27.96 -1.16 -30.53
N ARG A 676 28.82 -2.04 -30.02
CA ARG A 676 30.19 -1.67 -29.64
C ARG A 676 30.98 -1.15 -30.85
N GLU A 677 30.82 -1.79 -32.00
CA GLU A 677 31.40 -1.34 -33.24
C GLU A 677 30.77 -0.01 -33.69
N LYS A 678 29.44 0.06 -33.76
CA LYS A 678 28.68 1.26 -34.19
C LYS A 678 29.07 2.51 -33.41
N TYR A 679 29.20 2.38 -32.09
CA TYR A 679 29.51 3.50 -31.20
C TYR A 679 30.99 3.64 -30.86
N ASN A 680 31.87 2.90 -31.54
CA ASN A 680 33.32 2.95 -31.33
C ASN A 680 33.67 2.95 -29.84
N VAL A 681 33.17 1.92 -29.13
CA VAL A 681 33.34 1.82 -27.68
C VAL A 681 34.80 1.68 -27.31
N LYS A 682 35.31 2.57 -26.46
CA LYS A 682 36.64 2.44 -25.86
C LYS A 682 36.52 2.20 -24.37
N ILE A 683 37.33 1.27 -23.87
CA ILE A 683 37.46 0.92 -22.48
C ILE A 683 38.86 1.26 -22.03
N HIS A 684 38.98 2.15 -21.03
CA HIS A 684 40.26 2.54 -20.46
C HIS A 684 40.64 1.54 -19.35
N GLN A 685 41.30 0.46 -19.76
CA GLN A 685 41.62 -0.66 -18.85
C GLN A 685 42.57 -0.23 -17.72
N ASP A 686 43.47 0.69 -17.97
CA ASP A 686 44.36 1.29 -16.98
C ASP A 686 43.59 1.93 -15.82
N VAL A 687 42.52 2.66 -16.14
CA VAL A 687 41.64 3.26 -15.11
C VAL A 687 40.85 2.22 -14.32
N ILE A 688 40.42 1.12 -14.97
CA ILE A 688 39.69 0.03 -14.31
C ILE A 688 40.66 -0.74 -13.38
N ASP A 689 41.91 -0.93 -13.80
CA ASP A 689 42.90 -1.68 -13.01
C ASP A 689 43.29 -0.99 -11.69
N GLU A 690 43.13 0.34 -11.63
CA GLU A 690 43.34 1.15 -10.43
C GLU A 690 42.13 1.18 -9.47
N ILE A 691 41.02 0.54 -9.81
CA ILE A 691 39.83 0.55 -8.95
C ILE A 691 40.03 -0.37 -7.75
N THR A 692 39.85 0.20 -6.55
CA THR A 692 39.72 -0.51 -5.26
C THR A 692 38.40 -0.12 -4.60
N TYR A 693 37.69 -1.08 -4.00
CA TYR A 693 36.38 -0.82 -3.38
C TYR A 693 36.08 -1.81 -2.23
#